data_1cddef42bf9f08d034a8749ba312a3ec
#
_entry.id   1cddef42bf9f08d034a8749ba312a3ec
#
_cell.length_a   1.000
_cell.length_b   1.000
_cell.length_c   1.000
_cell.angle_alpha   90.00
_cell.angle_beta   90.00
_cell.angle_gamma   90.00
#
_symmetry.space_group_name_H-M   'P 1'
#
loop_
_entity.id
_entity.type
_entity.pdbx_description
1 polymer ?
#
loop_
_entity_poly.entity_id
_entity_poly.type
_entity_poly.pdbx_seq_one_letter_code
_entity_poly.pdbx_strand_id
1 'polypeptide(L)'
;MSIENLTAYEIVEDREIRDLNSRGVILRHKKTGARIVLLSNDDPNKVFYIGFRTPPTDSTGVAHIIEHSVLCGSEKYPVKDPFVELAKGSLNTFLNAMTYPDKTVYPVASCNDKDFANLCDVYLDAVFHPNIYKEKKIFEQEGWHYECESETDDLIYNGVVYNEMKGAYSSADDLLDRETFNSLYPDTAYGVDSGGRPSDIPSLTYEAFLDFHRRYYHPSNSYIYFYGDMDMEERLTYLDEAYLSKFDVLKIDSAIRLQKPFAAPVQVEKKYPVLDSDDITNAAYYSYNVSICSSLDRQLYIALQVLDYALCSAPGAPVKVALMEKGIGEDVYSVCENGILQPYFSFVAKNAGLSDQKAFVETVEQALREQVKNGIDKNALLAAINCYEFKYKEADFGAYPKGLMYGLQALDSWLYDDKAPFMHIEANETFDALKKLVQTDYFEQLVENQILNNTHKSIVSLLPEKGMESRESEKLKEMLAKKKDSLSAEELQAVIAETKALKAYQEEESSPEDLAKIPVLKREDLGKEAHPFLNEKEPFENTILLSHPIFTNGVSYLHIVFKIRDIKKEQLPYLGLLKNVLGLLSTEKRSYGELFNEINLQTGGIIFDAATYTDAKDYSKFELTFEARAKVLYGNTPKAVDLIREILTQSVFEDEKRLKEILGEVKARLQAQMTSAGHSTASLRALSYISESAWASDRFSGLGFFRFLTDLYNHFDERKAECIREMKTLLSFILNGNRVLYDYTGTEEGKKLFIEALLPFHKGLSAENNVQEAFRADPVKKQEGLCTSAGVQYVCRAGDFRKAGLPYTGALRVLRIMMGYDYLWIRVRVKGGAYGCMSNFTKSGLSYFVSYRDPNLEKTVAVYEKAPAYLREFAADEEIMTKYVIGAISEKDTPLPPSAQGSRSFGAYMSGYSFAEEQQERDEILSCQVADIHALSAQVAAMLETGAFCVVGNEDKIKEQAGSFLCVETLV
;
A
#
# COMPACT_ATOMS: atom_id res chain seq x y z
N MET A 1 -23.34 15.12 -27.25
CA MET A 1 -23.45 14.30 -28.47
C MET A 1 -23.75 12.87 -28.09
N SER A 2 -24.27 12.06 -28.97
CA SER A 2 -24.80 10.73 -28.60
C SER A 2 -23.84 9.64 -29.07
N ILE A 3 -23.35 8.80 -28.15
CA ILE A 3 -22.56 7.59 -28.43
C ILE A 3 -23.23 6.70 -29.49
N GLU A 4 -24.55 6.82 -29.64
CA GLU A 4 -25.37 6.11 -30.62
C GLU A 4 -24.96 6.38 -32.08
N ASN A 5 -24.23 7.48 -32.36
CA ASN A 5 -23.78 7.84 -33.69
C ASN A 5 -22.44 7.18 -34.08
N LEU A 6 -21.75 6.52 -33.13
CA LEU A 6 -20.45 5.87 -33.36
C LEU A 6 -20.64 4.51 -34.04
N THR A 7 -20.53 4.49 -35.36
CA THR A 7 -20.77 3.29 -36.20
C THR A 7 -19.77 2.14 -35.94
N ALA A 8 -18.59 2.44 -35.44
CA ALA A 8 -17.54 1.45 -35.10
C ALA A 8 -17.92 0.56 -33.90
N TYR A 9 -18.83 1.02 -33.06
CA TYR A 9 -19.19 0.34 -31.82
C TYR A 9 -20.62 -0.25 -31.88
N GLU A 10 -20.80 -1.33 -31.15
CA GLU A 10 -22.12 -1.91 -30.82
C GLU A 10 -22.40 -1.61 -29.35
N ILE A 11 -23.56 -1.01 -29.07
CA ILE A 11 -24.02 -0.80 -27.69
C ILE A 11 -24.67 -2.11 -27.24
N VAL A 12 -24.05 -2.77 -26.25
CA VAL A 12 -24.57 -4.01 -25.66
C VAL A 12 -25.56 -3.71 -24.56
N GLU A 13 -25.27 -2.73 -23.73
CA GLU A 13 -26.12 -2.26 -22.63
C GLU A 13 -25.89 -0.76 -22.39
N ASP A 14 -26.94 -0.03 -22.03
CA ASP A 14 -26.90 1.38 -21.65
C ASP A 14 -27.95 1.62 -20.57
N ARG A 15 -27.51 1.93 -19.34
CA ARG A 15 -28.40 2.12 -18.20
C ARG A 15 -27.79 3.01 -17.10
N GLU A 16 -28.65 3.42 -16.19
CA GLU A 16 -28.22 4.09 -14.97
C GLU A 16 -27.65 3.09 -13.96
N ILE A 17 -26.52 3.42 -13.37
CA ILE A 17 -25.87 2.74 -12.24
C ILE A 17 -26.15 3.58 -11.00
N ARG A 18 -27.27 3.30 -10.32
CA ARG A 18 -27.82 4.15 -9.27
C ARG A 18 -26.90 4.26 -8.06
N ASP A 19 -26.27 3.17 -7.67
CA ASP A 19 -25.36 3.13 -6.52
C ASP A 19 -24.19 4.10 -6.65
N LEU A 20 -23.79 4.41 -7.90
CA LEU A 20 -22.66 5.27 -8.21
C LEU A 20 -23.08 6.63 -8.84
N ASN A 21 -24.38 6.90 -8.94
CA ASN A 21 -24.88 8.08 -9.65
C ASN A 21 -24.22 8.27 -11.02
N SER A 22 -24.12 7.21 -11.80
CA SER A 22 -23.38 7.15 -13.07
C SER A 22 -24.24 6.54 -14.19
N ARG A 23 -23.98 6.94 -15.44
CA ARG A 23 -24.45 6.21 -16.61
C ARG A 23 -23.44 5.11 -16.94
N GLY A 24 -23.87 3.86 -16.94
CA GLY A 24 -23.06 2.70 -17.32
C GLY A 24 -23.39 2.26 -18.75
N VAL A 25 -22.35 2.15 -19.59
CA VAL A 25 -22.52 1.68 -20.98
C VAL A 25 -21.53 0.56 -21.27
N ILE A 26 -22.01 -0.55 -21.81
CA ILE A 26 -21.20 -1.66 -22.30
C ILE A 26 -21.16 -1.57 -23.83
N LEU A 27 -19.96 -1.49 -24.38
CA LEU A 27 -19.72 -1.42 -25.82
C LEU A 27 -18.84 -2.57 -26.30
N ARG A 28 -19.03 -2.93 -27.57
CA ARG A 28 -18.14 -3.84 -28.28
C ARG A 28 -17.67 -3.19 -29.58
N HIS A 29 -16.38 -3.15 -29.79
CA HIS A 29 -15.83 -2.67 -31.08
C HIS A 29 -16.07 -3.72 -32.18
N LYS A 30 -16.79 -3.34 -33.23
CA LYS A 30 -17.30 -4.28 -34.27
C LYS A 30 -16.18 -5.00 -35.01
N LYS A 31 -15.11 -4.28 -35.36
CA LYS A 31 -14.00 -4.84 -36.14
C LYS A 31 -13.10 -5.80 -35.35
N THR A 32 -12.78 -5.45 -34.13
CA THR A 32 -11.80 -6.22 -33.34
C THR A 32 -12.42 -7.09 -32.25
N GLY A 33 -13.65 -6.79 -31.85
CA GLY A 33 -14.29 -7.42 -30.69
C GLY A 33 -13.80 -6.91 -29.34
N ALA A 34 -13.04 -5.81 -29.28
CA ALA A 34 -12.60 -5.20 -28.03
C ALA A 34 -13.80 -4.83 -27.15
N ARG A 35 -13.66 -5.05 -25.85
CA ARG A 35 -14.68 -4.81 -24.84
C ARG A 35 -14.43 -3.45 -24.21
N ILE A 36 -15.46 -2.63 -24.13
CA ILE A 36 -15.34 -1.29 -23.54
C ILE A 36 -16.47 -1.08 -22.53
N VAL A 37 -16.13 -0.53 -21.38
CA VAL A 37 -17.09 -0.09 -20.34
C VAL A 37 -16.87 1.39 -20.05
N LEU A 38 -17.97 2.13 -20.04
CA LEU A 38 -18.02 3.53 -19.66
C LEU A 38 -18.82 3.69 -18.38
N LEU A 39 -18.27 4.44 -17.42
CA LEU A 39 -18.99 4.97 -16.25
C LEU A 39 -18.92 6.50 -16.29
N SER A 40 -19.94 7.11 -16.89
CA SER A 40 -20.02 8.57 -17.05
C SER A 40 -20.70 9.20 -15.85
N ASN A 41 -20.05 10.17 -15.22
CA ASN A 41 -20.54 10.93 -14.07
C ASN A 41 -19.83 12.30 -13.98
N ASP A 42 -20.03 13.04 -12.88
CA ASP A 42 -19.49 14.38 -12.65
C ASP A 42 -18.14 14.41 -11.90
N ASP A 43 -17.48 13.27 -11.74
CA ASP A 43 -16.16 13.22 -11.10
C ASP A 43 -15.08 13.80 -12.04
N PRO A 44 -14.40 14.90 -11.67
CA PRO A 44 -13.36 15.49 -12.51
C PRO A 44 -12.09 14.62 -12.61
N ASN A 45 -11.90 13.67 -11.68
CA ASN A 45 -10.76 12.75 -11.71
C ASN A 45 -11.03 11.60 -12.67
N LYS A 46 -10.73 11.84 -13.94
CA LYS A 46 -10.94 10.90 -15.04
C LYS A 46 -10.01 9.71 -14.91
N VAL A 47 -10.54 8.52 -15.17
CA VAL A 47 -9.77 7.28 -15.16
C VAL A 47 -9.93 6.55 -16.47
N PHE A 48 -8.82 6.06 -16.98
CA PHE A 48 -8.74 5.10 -18.07
C PHE A 48 -7.91 3.91 -17.62
N TYR A 49 -8.29 2.71 -18.03
CA TYR A 49 -7.35 1.61 -18.13
C TYR A 49 -7.60 0.77 -19.39
N ILE A 50 -6.52 0.14 -19.86
CA ILE A 50 -6.61 -1.01 -20.74
C ILE A 50 -6.04 -2.23 -20.01
N GLY A 51 -6.81 -3.32 -19.96
CA GLY A 51 -6.43 -4.59 -19.35
C GLY A 51 -6.50 -5.74 -20.34
N PHE A 52 -5.71 -6.78 -20.09
CA PHE A 52 -5.71 -8.01 -20.87
C PHE A 52 -5.83 -9.22 -19.94
N ARG A 53 -6.51 -10.27 -20.39
CA ARG A 53 -6.34 -11.58 -19.75
C ARG A 53 -4.96 -12.13 -20.13
N THR A 54 -4.14 -12.40 -19.13
CA THR A 54 -2.74 -12.83 -19.28
C THR A 54 -2.45 -14.07 -18.45
N PRO A 55 -3.19 -15.20 -18.65
CA PRO A 55 -2.97 -16.40 -17.85
C PRO A 55 -1.58 -16.98 -18.07
N PRO A 56 -0.71 -16.98 -17.03
CA PRO A 56 0.60 -17.63 -17.13
C PRO A 56 0.46 -19.15 -17.17
N THR A 57 1.48 -19.83 -17.76
CA THR A 57 1.55 -21.29 -17.82
C THR A 57 2.68 -21.87 -16.96
N ASP A 58 3.54 -21.00 -16.45
CA ASP A 58 4.70 -21.34 -15.62
C ASP A 58 5.04 -20.17 -14.70
N SER A 59 6.01 -20.35 -13.83
CA SER A 59 6.44 -19.34 -12.84
C SER A 59 7.63 -18.50 -13.29
N THR A 60 7.82 -18.33 -14.61
CA THR A 60 8.90 -17.47 -15.15
C THR A 60 8.63 -15.96 -14.97
N GLY A 61 7.43 -15.59 -14.55
CA GLY A 61 7.05 -14.17 -14.42
C GLY A 61 6.90 -13.43 -15.73
N VAL A 62 6.66 -14.15 -16.83
CA VAL A 62 6.59 -13.53 -18.16
C VAL A 62 5.54 -12.41 -18.25
N ALA A 63 4.39 -12.54 -17.58
CA ALA A 63 3.36 -11.51 -17.55
C ALA A 63 3.84 -10.24 -16.86
N HIS A 64 4.55 -10.37 -15.74
CA HIS A 64 5.12 -9.28 -14.96
C HIS A 64 6.28 -8.59 -15.70
N ILE A 65 7.16 -9.37 -16.31
CA ILE A 65 8.27 -8.82 -17.11
C ILE A 65 7.74 -8.05 -18.31
N ILE A 66 6.66 -8.52 -18.96
CA ILE A 66 6.00 -7.77 -20.05
C ILE A 66 5.36 -6.49 -19.53
N GLU A 67 4.71 -6.52 -18.37
CA GLU A 67 4.12 -5.34 -17.74
C GLU A 67 5.14 -4.20 -17.66
N HIS A 68 6.33 -4.47 -17.11
CA HIS A 68 7.41 -3.49 -17.04
C HIS A 68 7.90 -3.10 -18.43
N SER A 69 8.15 -4.09 -19.29
CA SER A 69 8.86 -3.90 -20.55
C SER A 69 8.10 -3.10 -21.60
N VAL A 70 6.76 -3.19 -21.67
CA VAL A 70 5.97 -2.45 -22.65
C VAL A 70 6.00 -0.95 -22.40
N LEU A 71 6.26 -0.53 -21.16
CA LEU A 71 6.39 0.87 -20.76
C LEU A 71 7.79 1.46 -21.06
N CYS A 72 8.73 0.64 -21.58
CA CYS A 72 10.08 1.03 -21.92
C CYS A 72 10.21 1.46 -23.39
N GLY A 73 9.27 2.26 -23.90
CA GLY A 73 9.24 2.81 -25.25
C GLY A 73 8.34 2.08 -26.24
N SER A 74 7.82 2.84 -27.18
CA SER A 74 6.87 2.36 -28.18
C SER A 74 7.14 2.96 -29.56
N GLU A 75 6.36 2.60 -30.56
CA GLU A 75 6.57 3.05 -31.92
C GLU A 75 6.41 4.57 -32.09
N LYS A 76 5.38 5.14 -31.47
CA LYS A 76 5.09 6.57 -31.49
C LYS A 76 5.97 7.34 -30.51
N TYR A 77 6.31 6.69 -29.38
CA TYR A 77 7.07 7.27 -28.27
C TYR A 77 8.36 6.47 -28.02
N PRO A 78 9.38 6.62 -28.89
CA PRO A 78 10.57 5.76 -28.86
C PRO A 78 11.61 6.15 -27.82
N VAL A 79 11.23 6.91 -26.79
CA VAL A 79 12.07 7.17 -25.62
C VAL A 79 12.25 5.90 -24.80
N LYS A 80 13.34 5.78 -24.05
CA LYS A 80 13.65 4.58 -23.25
C LYS A 80 12.67 4.34 -22.13
N ASP A 81 12.13 5.40 -21.54
CA ASP A 81 11.19 5.29 -20.42
C ASP A 81 10.12 6.39 -20.52
N PRO A 82 9.10 6.22 -21.40
CA PRO A 82 7.97 7.15 -21.50
C PRO A 82 7.21 7.28 -20.17
N PHE A 83 7.16 6.19 -19.36
CA PHE A 83 6.53 6.18 -18.04
C PHE A 83 7.18 7.22 -17.12
N VAL A 84 8.50 7.23 -17.02
CA VAL A 84 9.24 8.22 -16.21
C VAL A 84 9.05 9.63 -16.75
N GLU A 85 9.04 9.83 -18.08
CA GLU A 85 8.77 11.14 -18.66
C GLU A 85 7.37 11.67 -18.30
N LEU A 86 6.36 10.80 -18.30
CA LEU A 86 5.01 11.14 -17.85
C LEU A 86 4.94 11.37 -16.33
N ALA A 87 5.58 10.51 -15.55
CA ALA A 87 5.55 10.62 -14.07
C ALA A 87 6.13 11.97 -13.59
N LYS A 88 7.15 12.49 -14.27
CA LYS A 88 7.75 13.79 -13.96
C LYS A 88 7.13 15.00 -14.65
N GLY A 89 6.36 14.80 -15.74
CA GLY A 89 5.90 15.87 -16.63
C GLY A 89 4.41 15.92 -16.91
N SER A 90 3.56 15.25 -16.13
CA SER A 90 2.11 15.28 -16.27
C SER A 90 1.39 15.67 -14.97
N LEU A 91 0.11 16.05 -15.07
CA LEU A 91 -0.80 16.26 -13.94
C LEU A 91 -1.54 14.98 -13.57
N ASN A 92 -0.86 13.83 -13.70
CA ASN A 92 -1.46 12.56 -13.34
C ASN A 92 -1.86 12.53 -11.86
N THR A 93 -3.02 11.98 -11.58
CA THR A 93 -3.46 11.63 -10.22
C THR A 93 -3.22 10.17 -9.92
N PHE A 94 -2.97 9.37 -10.96
CA PHE A 94 -2.54 7.99 -10.89
C PHE A 94 -1.85 7.57 -12.19
N LEU A 95 -0.74 6.87 -12.04
CA LEU A 95 0.06 6.34 -13.15
C LEU A 95 0.72 5.05 -12.67
N ASN A 96 0.35 3.89 -13.22
CA ASN A 96 0.92 2.60 -12.84
C ASN A 96 0.66 1.53 -13.91
N ALA A 97 1.17 0.34 -13.68
CA ALA A 97 0.76 -0.92 -14.29
C ALA A 97 0.65 -1.98 -13.19
N MET A 98 -0.14 -3.03 -13.42
CA MET A 98 -0.48 -4.01 -12.39
C MET A 98 -0.63 -5.40 -13.00
N THR A 99 0.19 -6.35 -12.56
CA THR A 99 0.04 -7.77 -12.90
C THR A 99 -0.65 -8.52 -11.76
N TYR A 100 -1.75 -9.17 -12.10
CA TYR A 100 -2.53 -10.07 -11.26
C TYR A 100 -2.33 -11.53 -11.71
N PRO A 101 -2.85 -12.51 -10.98
CA PRO A 101 -2.70 -13.92 -11.37
C PRO A 101 -3.27 -14.30 -12.74
N ASP A 102 -4.23 -13.53 -13.28
CA ASP A 102 -4.94 -13.84 -14.52
C ASP A 102 -5.11 -12.66 -15.48
N LYS A 103 -4.67 -11.46 -15.08
CA LYS A 103 -4.81 -10.22 -15.85
C LYS A 103 -3.63 -9.29 -15.66
N THR A 104 -3.38 -8.44 -16.64
CA THR A 104 -2.45 -7.29 -16.52
C THR A 104 -3.19 -6.03 -16.93
N VAL A 105 -3.12 -4.97 -16.12
CA VAL A 105 -3.90 -3.74 -16.27
C VAL A 105 -2.97 -2.52 -16.28
N TYR A 106 -3.25 -1.59 -17.19
CA TYR A 106 -2.48 -0.36 -17.38
C TYR A 106 -3.36 0.87 -17.12
N PRO A 107 -3.48 1.31 -15.86
CA PRO A 107 -4.34 2.42 -15.47
C PRO A 107 -3.63 3.76 -15.49
N VAL A 108 -4.36 4.81 -15.89
CA VAL A 108 -3.98 6.22 -15.74
C VAL A 108 -5.16 7.04 -15.24
N ALA A 109 -4.88 8.13 -14.53
CA ALA A 109 -5.90 9.09 -14.11
C ALA A 109 -5.35 10.52 -14.13
N SER A 110 -6.23 11.48 -14.47
CA SER A 110 -5.93 12.92 -14.43
C SER A 110 -7.21 13.74 -14.34
N CYS A 111 -7.16 14.88 -13.64
CA CYS A 111 -8.23 15.88 -13.66
C CYS A 111 -8.17 16.80 -14.87
N ASN A 112 -7.05 16.88 -15.57
CA ASN A 112 -6.86 17.73 -16.74
C ASN A 112 -7.20 16.96 -18.01
N ASP A 113 -8.08 17.51 -18.87
CA ASP A 113 -8.54 16.83 -20.10
C ASP A 113 -7.43 16.56 -21.10
N LYS A 114 -6.54 17.55 -21.30
CA LYS A 114 -5.42 17.43 -22.24
C LYS A 114 -4.40 16.41 -21.75
N ASP A 115 -4.08 16.45 -20.47
CA ASP A 115 -3.17 15.51 -19.84
C ASP A 115 -3.73 14.08 -19.88
N PHE A 116 -5.00 13.93 -19.55
CA PHE A 116 -5.69 12.64 -19.63
C PHE A 116 -5.65 12.02 -21.02
N ALA A 117 -5.87 12.85 -22.07
CA ALA A 117 -5.75 12.41 -23.46
C ALA A 117 -4.34 11.93 -23.79
N ASN A 118 -3.32 12.69 -23.34
CA ASN A 118 -1.91 12.36 -23.53
C ASN A 118 -1.54 11.04 -22.86
N LEU A 119 -1.98 10.85 -21.61
CA LEU A 119 -1.74 9.62 -20.84
C LEU A 119 -2.38 8.40 -21.53
N CYS A 120 -3.63 8.53 -21.99
CA CYS A 120 -4.30 7.45 -22.71
C CYS A 120 -3.54 7.06 -23.99
N ASP A 121 -3.09 8.05 -24.76
CA ASP A 121 -2.40 7.83 -26.02
C ASP A 121 -1.06 7.11 -25.82
N VAL A 122 -0.25 7.56 -24.86
CA VAL A 122 1.04 6.92 -24.57
C VAL A 122 0.84 5.46 -24.10
N TYR A 123 -0.16 5.20 -23.24
CA TYR A 123 -0.40 3.86 -22.75
C TYR A 123 -0.97 2.90 -23.81
N LEU A 124 -1.84 3.41 -24.69
CA LEU A 124 -2.35 2.61 -25.80
C LEU A 124 -1.24 2.24 -26.78
N ASP A 125 -0.34 3.17 -27.11
CA ASP A 125 0.78 2.89 -28.00
C ASP A 125 1.79 1.92 -27.33
N ALA A 126 2.05 2.10 -26.04
CA ALA A 126 2.92 1.23 -25.28
C ALA A 126 2.46 -0.23 -25.30
N VAL A 127 1.19 -0.51 -25.06
CA VAL A 127 0.69 -1.90 -25.00
C VAL A 127 0.51 -2.55 -26.37
N PHE A 128 0.21 -1.76 -27.43
CA PHE A 128 -0.02 -2.32 -28.75
C PHE A 128 1.22 -2.33 -29.65
N HIS A 129 2.14 -1.39 -29.46
CA HIS A 129 3.30 -1.17 -30.33
C HIS A 129 4.62 -1.00 -29.55
N PRO A 130 4.91 -1.85 -28.51
CA PRO A 130 6.10 -1.68 -27.69
C PRO A 130 7.39 -1.94 -28.47
N ASN A 131 8.47 -1.27 -28.04
CA ASN A 131 9.79 -1.44 -28.65
C ASN A 131 10.49 -2.76 -28.30
N ILE A 132 9.87 -3.62 -27.50
CA ILE A 132 10.41 -4.93 -27.10
C ILE A 132 10.78 -5.83 -28.28
N TYR A 133 10.20 -5.62 -29.45
CA TYR A 133 10.52 -6.35 -30.68
C TYR A 133 11.79 -5.86 -31.40
N LYS A 134 12.22 -4.62 -31.09
CA LYS A 134 13.34 -3.94 -31.74
C LYS A 134 14.59 -3.92 -30.86
N GLU A 135 14.38 -3.91 -29.52
CA GLU A 135 15.45 -3.76 -28.54
C GLU A 135 15.37 -4.84 -27.43
N LYS A 136 16.24 -5.83 -27.56
CA LYS A 136 16.34 -6.94 -26.58
C LYS A 136 16.76 -6.48 -25.18
N LYS A 137 17.53 -5.38 -25.10
CA LYS A 137 18.02 -4.87 -23.81
C LYS A 137 16.92 -4.44 -22.85
N ILE A 138 15.71 -4.14 -23.37
CA ILE A 138 14.53 -3.90 -22.54
C ILE A 138 14.21 -5.16 -21.70
N PHE A 139 14.18 -6.33 -22.35
CA PHE A 139 13.97 -7.60 -21.66
C PHE A 139 15.09 -7.91 -20.65
N GLU A 140 16.35 -7.67 -21.03
CA GLU A 140 17.52 -7.89 -20.20
C GLU A 140 17.53 -6.98 -18.96
N GLN A 141 17.11 -5.74 -19.10
CA GLN A 141 17.00 -4.76 -18.01
C GLN A 141 15.83 -5.09 -17.05
N GLU A 142 14.64 -5.22 -17.60
CA GLU A 142 13.43 -5.38 -16.78
C GLU A 142 13.23 -6.82 -16.28
N GLY A 143 13.57 -7.80 -17.06
CA GLY A 143 13.43 -9.21 -16.72
C GLY A 143 14.63 -9.77 -15.95
N TRP A 144 15.58 -10.32 -16.70
CA TRP A 144 16.81 -10.90 -16.16
C TRP A 144 17.93 -10.99 -17.21
N HIS A 145 19.17 -10.99 -16.74
CA HIS A 145 20.36 -11.22 -17.55
C HIS A 145 21.50 -11.81 -16.72
N TYR A 146 22.51 -12.38 -17.39
CA TYR A 146 23.79 -12.65 -16.78
C TYR A 146 24.60 -11.34 -16.68
N GLU A 147 25.10 -11.01 -15.49
CA GLU A 147 26.00 -9.88 -15.31
C GLU A 147 27.42 -10.38 -14.94
N CYS A 148 28.42 -9.91 -15.72
CA CYS A 148 29.85 -10.14 -15.48
C CYS A 148 30.63 -9.00 -16.16
N GLU A 149 31.32 -8.16 -15.39
CA GLU A 149 32.01 -6.98 -15.93
C GLU A 149 33.42 -7.27 -16.43
N SER A 150 34.08 -8.28 -15.82
CA SER A 150 35.43 -8.72 -16.18
C SER A 150 35.59 -10.22 -15.97
N GLU A 151 36.67 -10.78 -16.50
CA GLU A 151 37.00 -12.22 -16.31
C GLU A 151 37.18 -12.62 -14.85
N THR A 152 37.54 -11.68 -13.97
CA THR A 152 37.78 -11.92 -12.55
C THR A 152 36.52 -11.80 -11.69
N ASP A 153 35.46 -11.18 -12.18
CA ASP A 153 34.22 -10.99 -11.43
C ASP A 153 33.35 -12.24 -11.40
N ASP A 154 32.58 -12.41 -10.37
CA ASP A 154 31.58 -13.46 -10.30
C ASP A 154 30.51 -13.26 -11.40
N LEU A 155 30.02 -14.37 -11.94
CA LEU A 155 28.81 -14.36 -12.79
C LEU A 155 27.60 -14.32 -11.87
N ILE A 156 26.69 -13.35 -12.09
CA ILE A 156 25.47 -13.21 -11.30
C ILE A 156 24.24 -13.08 -12.19
N TYR A 157 23.07 -13.33 -11.63
CA TYR A 157 21.80 -12.90 -12.22
C TYR A 157 21.47 -11.49 -11.76
N ASN A 158 20.99 -10.65 -12.68
CA ASN A 158 20.49 -9.30 -12.40
C ASN A 158 19.28 -9.00 -13.29
N GLY A 159 18.48 -8.01 -12.92
CA GLY A 159 17.27 -7.55 -13.59
C GLY A 159 16.25 -7.00 -12.60
N VAL A 160 15.43 -6.05 -13.02
CA VAL A 160 14.51 -5.34 -12.12
C VAL A 160 13.50 -6.32 -11.49
N VAL A 161 12.75 -7.06 -12.31
CA VAL A 161 11.75 -8.02 -11.83
C VAL A 161 12.41 -9.18 -11.07
N TYR A 162 13.56 -9.67 -11.52
CA TYR A 162 14.30 -10.71 -10.79
C TYR A 162 14.63 -10.29 -9.34
N ASN A 163 15.16 -9.08 -9.17
CA ASN A 163 15.52 -8.56 -7.85
C ASN A 163 14.30 -8.23 -6.99
N GLU A 164 13.25 -7.68 -7.61
CA GLU A 164 11.98 -7.45 -6.94
C GLU A 164 11.41 -8.72 -6.33
N MET A 165 11.37 -9.79 -7.14
CA MET A 165 10.83 -11.07 -6.72
C MET A 165 11.69 -11.76 -5.65
N LYS A 166 13.01 -11.58 -5.66
CA LYS A 166 13.86 -11.98 -4.52
C LYS A 166 13.42 -11.31 -3.22
N GLY A 167 13.10 -10.02 -3.28
CA GLY A 167 12.58 -9.29 -2.14
C GLY A 167 11.20 -9.80 -1.67
N ALA A 168 10.29 -10.08 -2.61
CA ALA A 168 8.96 -10.60 -2.31
C ALA A 168 9.03 -12.00 -1.65
N TYR A 169 9.88 -12.88 -2.15
CA TYR A 169 10.06 -14.23 -1.58
C TYR A 169 10.78 -14.27 -0.23
N SER A 170 11.30 -13.14 0.24
CA SER A 170 11.85 -13.02 1.60
C SER A 170 10.78 -12.83 2.68
N SER A 171 9.53 -12.57 2.31
CA SER A 171 8.39 -12.40 3.22
C SER A 171 7.67 -13.74 3.43
N ALA A 172 7.53 -14.16 4.69
CA ALA A 172 6.76 -15.37 5.01
C ALA A 172 5.27 -15.20 4.67
N ASP A 173 4.72 -13.99 4.78
CA ASP A 173 3.35 -13.68 4.41
C ASP A 173 3.13 -13.83 2.90
N ASP A 174 3.99 -13.22 2.08
CA ASP A 174 3.91 -13.33 0.61
C ASP A 174 4.09 -14.79 0.16
N LEU A 175 4.96 -15.54 0.84
CA LEU A 175 5.16 -16.96 0.54
C LEU A 175 3.91 -17.78 0.90
N LEU A 176 3.25 -17.49 2.03
CA LEU A 176 2.01 -18.17 2.43
C LEU A 176 0.89 -17.94 1.41
N ASP A 177 0.72 -16.71 0.97
CA ASP A 177 -0.30 -16.33 -0.02
C ASP A 177 -0.06 -17.06 -1.36
N ARG A 178 1.19 -17.10 -1.85
CA ARG A 178 1.56 -17.81 -3.08
C ARG A 178 1.31 -19.32 -2.98
N GLU A 179 1.72 -19.95 -1.89
CA GLU A 179 1.51 -21.37 -1.67
C GLU A 179 0.01 -21.69 -1.47
N THR A 180 -0.79 -20.76 -0.93
CA THR A 180 -2.24 -20.88 -0.87
C THR A 180 -2.85 -20.96 -2.28
N PHE A 181 -2.51 -20.01 -3.17
CA PHE A 181 -2.94 -20.04 -4.57
C PHE A 181 -2.49 -21.33 -5.27
N ASN A 182 -1.20 -21.63 -5.22
CA ASN A 182 -0.62 -22.77 -5.92
C ASN A 182 -1.20 -24.11 -5.46
N SER A 183 -1.47 -24.23 -4.16
CA SER A 183 -2.02 -25.47 -3.58
C SER A 183 -3.50 -25.68 -3.88
N LEU A 184 -4.28 -24.59 -4.00
CA LEU A 184 -5.72 -24.67 -4.32
C LEU A 184 -5.99 -24.88 -5.82
N TYR A 185 -5.12 -24.36 -6.69
CA TYR A 185 -5.39 -24.29 -8.14
C TYR A 185 -4.27 -24.85 -9.02
N PRO A 186 -3.68 -26.01 -8.70
CA PRO A 186 -2.44 -26.50 -9.34
C PRO A 186 -2.54 -26.73 -10.85
N ASP A 187 -3.74 -26.94 -11.41
CA ASP A 187 -3.95 -27.24 -12.83
C ASP A 187 -4.36 -26.00 -13.66
N THR A 188 -4.31 -24.80 -13.09
CA THR A 188 -4.77 -23.55 -13.72
C THR A 188 -3.69 -22.48 -13.69
N ALA A 189 -3.98 -21.28 -14.24
CA ALA A 189 -3.09 -20.12 -14.16
C ALA A 189 -2.78 -19.70 -12.72
N TYR A 190 -3.62 -20.03 -11.78
CA TYR A 190 -3.42 -19.73 -10.36
C TYR A 190 -2.47 -20.72 -9.65
N GLY A 191 -2.14 -21.86 -10.29
CA GLY A 191 -1.19 -22.83 -9.78
C GLY A 191 0.28 -22.46 -10.01
N VAL A 192 0.54 -21.34 -10.68
CA VAL A 192 1.86 -20.80 -10.96
C VAL A 192 1.96 -19.34 -10.47
N ASP A 193 3.17 -18.84 -10.35
CA ASP A 193 3.39 -17.46 -9.89
C ASP A 193 3.48 -16.50 -11.07
N SER A 194 2.45 -15.65 -11.26
CA SER A 194 2.41 -14.63 -12.31
C SER A 194 3.50 -13.57 -12.16
N GLY A 195 3.90 -13.25 -10.92
CA GLY A 195 5.01 -12.34 -10.63
C GLY A 195 6.38 -12.92 -10.95
N GLY A 196 6.49 -14.24 -10.97
CA GLY A 196 7.72 -14.99 -11.22
C GLY A 196 8.40 -15.49 -9.94
N ARG A 197 8.84 -16.73 -9.99
CA ARG A 197 9.65 -17.33 -8.93
C ARG A 197 11.14 -17.07 -9.23
N PRO A 198 11.95 -16.57 -8.30
CA PRO A 198 13.35 -16.26 -8.55
C PRO A 198 14.18 -17.41 -9.14
N SER A 199 13.85 -18.66 -8.79
CA SER A 199 14.50 -19.85 -9.39
C SER A 199 14.10 -20.09 -10.84
N ASP A 200 12.94 -19.64 -11.27
CA ASP A 200 12.32 -19.98 -12.56
C ASP A 200 12.48 -18.84 -13.58
N ILE A 201 12.52 -17.57 -13.12
CA ILE A 201 12.71 -16.38 -13.95
C ILE A 201 13.89 -16.54 -14.94
N PRO A 202 15.09 -17.05 -14.52
CA PRO A 202 16.22 -17.19 -15.43
C PRO A 202 16.04 -18.26 -16.52
N SER A 203 14.93 -18.99 -16.54
CA SER A 203 14.58 -19.91 -17.61
C SER A 203 13.77 -19.26 -18.74
N LEU A 204 13.25 -18.04 -18.53
CA LEU A 204 12.50 -17.33 -19.57
C LEU A 204 13.42 -16.87 -20.69
N THR A 205 13.10 -17.32 -21.91
CA THR A 205 13.81 -16.85 -23.10
C THR A 205 13.17 -15.61 -23.71
N TYR A 206 13.95 -14.82 -24.46
CA TYR A 206 13.45 -13.65 -25.16
C TYR A 206 12.34 -14.00 -26.17
N GLU A 207 12.46 -15.15 -26.85
CA GLU A 207 11.45 -15.64 -27.81
C GLU A 207 10.12 -15.96 -27.11
N ALA A 208 10.17 -16.66 -25.96
CA ALA A 208 8.97 -16.96 -25.17
C ALA A 208 8.30 -15.69 -24.63
N PHE A 209 9.10 -14.72 -24.21
CA PHE A 209 8.63 -13.39 -23.79
C PHE A 209 7.91 -12.67 -24.93
N LEU A 210 8.50 -12.59 -26.14
CA LEU A 210 7.84 -11.97 -27.29
C LEU A 210 6.58 -12.73 -27.74
N ASP A 211 6.58 -14.07 -27.64
CA ASP A 211 5.41 -14.90 -28.00
C ASP A 211 4.24 -14.65 -27.07
N PHE A 212 4.50 -14.45 -25.77
CA PHE A 212 3.46 -14.13 -24.80
C PHE A 212 2.78 -12.79 -25.13
N HIS A 213 3.55 -11.75 -25.46
CA HIS A 213 2.99 -10.46 -25.88
C HIS A 213 2.16 -10.61 -27.17
N ARG A 214 2.68 -11.28 -28.22
CA ARG A 214 1.93 -11.50 -29.46
C ARG A 214 0.60 -12.24 -29.23
N ARG A 215 0.58 -13.15 -28.26
CA ARG A 215 -0.60 -13.97 -27.96
C ARG A 215 -1.68 -13.20 -27.25
N TYR A 216 -1.34 -12.37 -26.28
CA TYR A 216 -2.31 -11.79 -25.36
C TYR A 216 -2.56 -10.30 -25.55
N TYR A 217 -1.62 -9.52 -26.06
CA TYR A 217 -1.73 -8.07 -26.18
C TYR A 217 -2.33 -7.67 -27.54
N HIS A 218 -3.62 -7.91 -27.67
CA HIS A 218 -4.37 -7.64 -28.88
C HIS A 218 -5.77 -7.08 -28.50
N PRO A 219 -6.35 -6.13 -29.28
CA PRO A 219 -7.67 -5.58 -28.99
C PRO A 219 -8.76 -6.63 -28.74
N SER A 220 -8.73 -7.78 -29.44
CA SER A 220 -9.71 -8.86 -29.23
C SER A 220 -9.66 -9.49 -27.83
N ASN A 221 -8.58 -9.29 -27.08
CA ASN A 221 -8.39 -9.75 -25.70
C ASN A 221 -8.47 -8.63 -24.66
N SER A 222 -8.69 -7.38 -25.12
CA SER A 222 -8.66 -6.21 -24.25
C SER A 222 -9.98 -5.96 -23.51
N TYR A 223 -9.84 -5.33 -22.35
CA TYR A 223 -10.87 -4.74 -21.49
C TYR A 223 -10.54 -3.28 -21.28
N ILE A 224 -11.31 -2.38 -21.90
CA ILE A 224 -11.05 -0.94 -21.90
C ILE A 224 -12.10 -0.24 -21.06
N TYR A 225 -11.68 0.62 -20.15
CA TYR A 225 -12.54 1.28 -19.19
C TYR A 225 -12.31 2.79 -19.19
N PHE A 226 -13.38 3.56 -19.20
CA PHE A 226 -13.40 5.00 -19.01
C PHE A 226 -14.35 5.39 -17.88
N TYR A 227 -13.92 6.28 -17.00
CA TYR A 227 -14.69 6.78 -15.87
C TYR A 227 -14.52 8.30 -15.72
N GLY A 228 -15.60 8.98 -15.36
CA GLY A 228 -15.60 10.37 -14.93
C GLY A 228 -16.27 11.33 -15.90
N ASP A 229 -16.02 12.63 -15.66
CA ASP A 229 -16.53 13.74 -16.47
C ASP A 229 -15.64 13.98 -17.68
N MET A 230 -16.04 13.46 -18.83
CA MET A 230 -15.32 13.63 -20.10
C MET A 230 -16.27 13.49 -21.30
N ASP A 231 -15.83 13.99 -22.47
CA ASP A 231 -16.52 13.72 -23.75
C ASP A 231 -16.19 12.28 -24.20
N MET A 232 -17.10 11.35 -23.87
CA MET A 232 -16.96 9.93 -24.19
C MET A 232 -16.96 9.69 -25.71
N GLU A 233 -17.66 10.51 -26.52
CA GLU A 233 -17.69 10.39 -27.97
C GLU A 233 -16.31 10.72 -28.57
N GLU A 234 -15.67 11.78 -28.10
CA GLU A 234 -14.31 12.15 -28.51
C GLU A 234 -13.31 11.03 -28.19
N ARG A 235 -13.36 10.49 -26.96
CA ARG A 235 -12.45 9.43 -26.52
C ARG A 235 -12.61 8.15 -27.34
N LEU A 236 -13.87 7.72 -27.57
CA LEU A 236 -14.15 6.54 -28.38
C LEU A 236 -13.79 6.71 -29.85
N THR A 237 -14.01 7.89 -30.42
CA THR A 237 -13.62 8.21 -31.78
C THR A 237 -12.10 8.10 -31.92
N TYR A 238 -11.37 8.71 -31.00
CA TYR A 238 -9.91 8.64 -30.99
C TYR A 238 -9.41 7.20 -30.83
N LEU A 239 -9.99 6.43 -29.92
CA LEU A 239 -9.66 5.02 -29.68
C LEU A 239 -9.81 4.16 -30.94
N ASP A 240 -10.90 4.36 -31.69
CA ASP A 240 -11.13 3.67 -32.97
C ASP A 240 -10.10 4.11 -34.03
N GLU A 241 -10.05 5.41 -34.34
CA GLU A 241 -9.25 5.95 -35.47
C GLU A 241 -7.74 5.76 -35.25
N ALA A 242 -7.26 5.98 -34.01
CA ALA A 242 -5.86 5.91 -33.71
C ALA A 242 -5.36 4.47 -33.54
N TYR A 243 -6.18 3.57 -33.00
CA TYR A 243 -5.74 2.23 -32.60
C TYR A 243 -6.62 1.09 -33.11
N LEU A 244 -7.88 0.97 -32.67
CA LEU A 244 -8.67 -0.25 -32.88
C LEU A 244 -8.95 -0.56 -34.35
N SER A 245 -9.21 0.44 -35.19
CA SER A 245 -9.50 0.26 -36.61
C SER A 245 -8.30 -0.35 -37.41
N LYS A 246 -7.09 -0.29 -36.85
CA LYS A 246 -5.88 -0.85 -37.47
C LYS A 246 -5.73 -2.36 -37.30
N PHE A 247 -6.54 -2.96 -36.42
CA PHE A 247 -6.51 -4.39 -36.14
C PHE A 247 -7.72 -5.09 -36.70
N ASP A 248 -7.57 -6.35 -37.05
CA ASP A 248 -8.67 -7.24 -37.36
C ASP A 248 -9.01 -8.13 -36.16
N VAL A 249 -10.18 -8.79 -36.15
CA VAL A 249 -10.52 -9.74 -35.08
C VAL A 249 -9.56 -10.92 -35.07
N LEU A 250 -9.06 -11.26 -33.88
CA LEU A 250 -8.19 -12.41 -33.65
C LEU A 250 -8.85 -13.34 -32.61
N LYS A 251 -8.87 -14.65 -32.90
CA LYS A 251 -9.33 -15.64 -31.93
C LYS A 251 -8.20 -15.96 -30.96
N ILE A 252 -8.35 -15.56 -29.72
CA ILE A 252 -7.35 -15.74 -28.66
C ILE A 252 -7.92 -16.67 -27.59
N ASP A 253 -7.17 -17.71 -27.26
CA ASP A 253 -7.48 -18.58 -26.10
C ASP A 253 -6.78 -18.01 -24.86
N SER A 254 -7.49 -17.14 -24.16
CA SER A 254 -7.09 -16.54 -22.87
C SER A 254 -8.05 -16.90 -21.75
N ALA A 255 -8.94 -17.88 -21.96
CA ALA A 255 -9.96 -18.23 -20.98
C ALA A 255 -9.34 -18.76 -19.68
N ILE A 256 -9.76 -18.18 -18.56
CA ILE A 256 -9.39 -18.68 -17.25
C ILE A 256 -10.16 -19.96 -16.99
N ARG A 257 -9.44 -21.02 -16.66
CA ARG A 257 -10.03 -22.35 -16.47
C ARG A 257 -10.32 -22.60 -14.99
N LEU A 258 -11.45 -23.28 -14.75
CA LEU A 258 -11.79 -23.71 -13.40
C LEU A 258 -10.91 -24.91 -12.97
N GLN A 259 -10.38 -24.84 -11.76
CA GLN A 259 -9.80 -25.99 -11.08
C GLN A 259 -10.89 -27.00 -10.74
N LYS A 260 -10.65 -28.26 -11.05
CA LYS A 260 -11.57 -29.33 -10.65
C LYS A 260 -11.49 -29.55 -9.14
N PRO A 261 -12.63 -29.77 -8.46
CA PRO A 261 -12.64 -30.05 -7.03
C PRO A 261 -11.74 -31.25 -6.68
N PHE A 262 -11.05 -31.14 -5.56
CA PHE A 262 -10.24 -32.24 -5.05
C PHE A 262 -11.10 -33.37 -4.47
N ALA A 263 -10.60 -34.59 -4.53
CA ALA A 263 -11.24 -35.75 -3.88
C ALA A 263 -11.07 -35.71 -2.34
N ALA A 264 -10.01 -35.09 -1.84
CA ALA A 264 -9.70 -34.91 -0.43
C ALA A 264 -8.79 -33.67 -0.24
N PRO A 265 -8.74 -33.08 0.96
CA PRO A 265 -7.84 -31.98 1.25
C PRO A 265 -6.37 -32.28 0.94
N VAL A 266 -5.66 -31.32 0.35
CA VAL A 266 -4.21 -31.40 0.05
C VAL A 266 -3.44 -30.77 1.22
N GLN A 267 -2.29 -31.37 1.57
CA GLN A 267 -1.38 -30.82 2.57
C GLN A 267 -0.08 -30.37 1.89
N VAL A 268 0.37 -29.17 2.20
CA VAL A 268 1.62 -28.58 1.68
C VAL A 268 2.46 -28.12 2.86
N GLU A 269 3.73 -28.52 2.87
CA GLU A 269 4.71 -28.03 3.83
C GLU A 269 5.83 -27.32 3.05
N LYS A 270 6.15 -26.10 3.46
CA LYS A 270 7.25 -25.30 2.92
C LYS A 270 8.08 -24.72 4.05
N LYS A 271 9.30 -24.35 3.72
CA LYS A 271 10.23 -23.68 4.63
C LYS A 271 10.35 -22.21 4.26
N TYR A 272 10.62 -21.37 5.26
CA TYR A 272 10.94 -19.97 5.05
C TYR A 272 12.20 -19.57 5.86
N PRO A 273 12.98 -18.59 5.38
CA PRO A 273 14.24 -18.24 6.02
C PRO A 273 14.03 -17.45 7.31
N VAL A 274 14.80 -17.81 8.33
CA VAL A 274 14.94 -17.06 9.59
C VAL A 274 16.41 -16.97 9.96
N LEU A 275 16.79 -16.01 10.82
CA LEU A 275 18.15 -15.86 11.31
C LEU A 275 18.54 -17.00 12.26
N ASP A 276 19.84 -17.29 12.37
CA ASP A 276 20.33 -18.29 13.32
C ASP A 276 20.05 -17.90 14.78
N SER A 277 19.99 -16.58 15.06
CA SER A 277 19.67 -16.01 16.37
C SER A 277 18.20 -16.07 16.74
N ASP A 278 17.30 -16.29 15.78
CA ASP A 278 15.86 -16.21 16.01
C ASP A 278 15.34 -17.36 16.88
N ASP A 279 14.39 -17.05 17.78
CA ASP A 279 13.62 -18.08 18.49
C ASP A 279 12.54 -18.64 17.56
N ILE A 280 12.67 -19.92 17.22
CA ILE A 280 11.75 -20.61 16.32
C ILE A 280 10.66 -21.42 17.04
N THR A 281 10.57 -21.33 18.35
CA THR A 281 9.63 -22.16 19.15
C THR A 281 8.19 -21.97 18.69
N ASN A 282 7.79 -20.72 18.44
CA ASN A 282 6.48 -20.34 17.94
C ASN A 282 6.65 -19.51 16.67
N ALA A 283 7.14 -20.14 15.60
CA ALA A 283 7.41 -19.45 14.35
C ALA A 283 6.78 -20.17 13.13
N ALA A 284 5.83 -21.08 13.35
CA ALA A 284 5.09 -21.71 12.27
C ALA A 284 3.91 -20.82 11.83
N TYR A 285 3.61 -20.89 10.53
CA TYR A 285 2.41 -20.30 9.94
C TYR A 285 1.55 -21.46 9.41
N TYR A 286 0.27 -21.42 9.72
CA TYR A 286 -0.69 -22.41 9.23
C TYR A 286 -1.83 -21.71 8.54
N SER A 287 -2.23 -22.21 7.37
CA SER A 287 -3.47 -21.79 6.73
C SER A 287 -4.37 -22.98 6.38
N TYR A 288 -5.67 -22.79 6.59
CA TYR A 288 -6.74 -23.69 6.19
C TYR A 288 -7.53 -23.00 5.10
N ASN A 289 -7.37 -23.48 3.86
CA ASN A 289 -7.83 -22.81 2.66
C ASN A 289 -8.91 -23.63 1.97
N VAL A 290 -9.97 -22.96 1.51
CA VAL A 290 -11.12 -23.58 0.85
C VAL A 290 -11.44 -22.80 -0.41
N SER A 291 -11.42 -23.48 -1.57
CA SER A 291 -11.88 -22.87 -2.82
C SER A 291 -13.41 -22.84 -2.85
N ILE A 292 -13.96 -21.67 -3.15
CA ILE A 292 -15.40 -21.43 -3.26
C ILE A 292 -15.79 -21.47 -4.75
N CYS A 293 -17.07 -21.59 -5.08
CA CYS A 293 -17.51 -21.97 -6.42
C CYS A 293 -17.19 -20.97 -7.53
N SER A 294 -17.64 -19.69 -7.44
CA SER A 294 -17.46 -18.70 -8.52
C SER A 294 -17.68 -17.28 -8.02
N SER A 295 -16.87 -16.35 -8.53
CA SER A 295 -17.06 -14.90 -8.35
C SER A 295 -18.30 -14.36 -9.08
N LEU A 296 -18.89 -15.11 -10.00
CA LEU A 296 -20.10 -14.70 -10.76
C LEU A 296 -21.42 -14.87 -9.98
N ASP A 297 -21.36 -15.17 -8.69
CA ASP A 297 -22.50 -15.11 -7.78
C ASP A 297 -22.44 -13.82 -6.96
N ARG A 298 -23.26 -12.85 -7.33
CA ARG A 298 -23.34 -11.52 -6.72
C ARG A 298 -23.60 -11.55 -5.21
N GLN A 299 -24.49 -12.42 -4.75
CA GLN A 299 -24.85 -12.51 -3.34
C GLN A 299 -23.74 -13.20 -2.54
N LEU A 300 -23.20 -14.28 -3.08
CA LEU A 300 -22.11 -15.02 -2.44
C LEU A 300 -20.86 -14.16 -2.30
N TYR A 301 -20.54 -13.33 -3.31
CA TYR A 301 -19.38 -12.43 -3.31
C TYR A 301 -19.33 -11.53 -2.05
N ILE A 302 -20.47 -10.94 -1.66
CA ILE A 302 -20.57 -10.12 -0.44
C ILE A 302 -20.76 -10.99 0.80
N ALA A 303 -21.54 -12.07 0.71
CA ALA A 303 -21.81 -12.94 1.85
C ALA A 303 -20.52 -13.58 2.42
N LEU A 304 -19.54 -13.89 1.57
CA LEU A 304 -18.23 -14.39 2.02
C LEU A 304 -17.46 -13.35 2.83
N GLN A 305 -17.48 -12.08 2.44
CA GLN A 305 -16.87 -11.00 3.20
C GLN A 305 -17.56 -10.81 4.56
N VAL A 306 -18.89 -10.95 4.60
CA VAL A 306 -19.66 -10.92 5.86
C VAL A 306 -19.28 -12.08 6.77
N LEU A 307 -19.11 -13.29 6.22
CA LEU A 307 -18.65 -14.47 6.96
C LEU A 307 -17.20 -14.31 7.45
N ASP A 308 -16.32 -13.73 6.64
CA ASP A 308 -14.94 -13.42 7.04
C ASP A 308 -14.91 -12.63 8.34
N TYR A 309 -15.65 -11.53 8.39
CA TYR A 309 -15.78 -10.71 9.59
C TYR A 309 -16.38 -11.51 10.77
N ALA A 310 -17.52 -12.15 10.56
CA ALA A 310 -18.29 -12.77 11.64
C ALA A 310 -17.62 -14.03 12.22
N LEU A 311 -16.82 -14.75 11.43
CA LEU A 311 -16.20 -16.02 11.84
C LEU A 311 -14.79 -15.85 12.41
N CYS A 312 -14.00 -14.87 11.90
CA CYS A 312 -12.57 -14.80 12.28
C CYS A 312 -12.01 -13.38 12.39
N SER A 313 -12.31 -12.45 11.47
CA SER A 313 -11.65 -11.13 11.43
C SER A 313 -12.02 -10.23 12.60
N ALA A 314 -13.24 -10.31 13.15
CA ALA A 314 -13.62 -9.54 14.32
C ALA A 314 -12.93 -10.09 15.60
N PRO A 315 -12.56 -9.24 16.57
CA PRO A 315 -11.83 -9.65 17.78
C PRO A 315 -12.52 -10.74 18.58
N GLY A 316 -13.88 -10.72 18.66
CA GLY A 316 -14.69 -11.71 19.37
C GLY A 316 -15.20 -12.87 18.49
N ALA A 317 -14.70 -12.98 17.26
CA ALA A 317 -15.16 -13.99 16.32
C ALA A 317 -14.79 -15.43 16.76
N PRO A 318 -15.68 -16.40 16.55
CA PRO A 318 -15.58 -17.71 17.19
C PRO A 318 -14.33 -18.51 16.82
N VAL A 319 -13.89 -18.47 15.57
CA VAL A 319 -12.67 -19.19 15.14
C VAL A 319 -11.43 -18.56 15.75
N LYS A 320 -11.35 -17.22 15.74
CA LYS A 320 -10.24 -16.47 16.35
C LYS A 320 -10.15 -16.77 17.85
N VAL A 321 -11.26 -16.67 18.57
CA VAL A 321 -11.31 -16.95 20.01
C VAL A 321 -10.89 -18.39 20.30
N ALA A 322 -11.40 -19.37 19.55
CA ALA A 322 -11.09 -20.78 19.79
C ALA A 322 -9.60 -21.10 19.59
N LEU A 323 -8.94 -20.50 18.60
CA LEU A 323 -7.51 -20.66 18.35
C LEU A 323 -6.67 -19.96 19.42
N MET A 324 -7.01 -18.70 19.73
CA MET A 324 -6.31 -17.93 20.76
C MET A 324 -6.42 -18.58 22.16
N GLU A 325 -7.58 -19.14 22.52
CA GLU A 325 -7.77 -19.85 23.79
C GLU A 325 -6.90 -21.10 23.92
N LYS A 326 -6.59 -21.76 22.81
CA LYS A 326 -5.67 -22.91 22.78
C LYS A 326 -4.20 -22.50 22.64
N GLY A 327 -3.91 -21.21 22.50
CA GLY A 327 -2.55 -20.70 22.26
C GLY A 327 -2.00 -21.06 20.89
N ILE A 328 -2.87 -21.27 19.89
CA ILE A 328 -2.47 -21.59 18.51
C ILE A 328 -2.36 -20.27 17.72
N GLY A 329 -1.15 -19.78 17.60
CA GLY A 329 -0.82 -18.51 16.94
C GLY A 329 -0.86 -17.30 17.89
N GLU A 330 0.03 -16.34 17.66
CA GLU A 330 0.00 -15.01 18.30
C GLU A 330 -0.92 -14.06 17.53
N ASP A 331 -1.07 -14.24 16.21
CA ASP A 331 -2.00 -13.52 15.36
C ASP A 331 -2.86 -14.51 14.57
N VAL A 332 -4.17 -14.31 14.61
CA VAL A 332 -5.17 -15.14 13.92
C VAL A 332 -6.09 -14.26 13.10
N TYR A 333 -6.21 -14.53 11.83
CA TYR A 333 -7.07 -13.80 10.90
C TYR A 333 -7.62 -14.71 9.80
N SER A 334 -8.51 -14.18 8.99
CA SER A 334 -9.01 -14.84 7.78
C SER A 334 -8.81 -13.97 6.54
N VAL A 335 -8.81 -14.62 5.40
CA VAL A 335 -8.72 -13.97 4.08
C VAL A 335 -9.88 -14.45 3.24
N CYS A 336 -10.58 -13.53 2.61
CA CYS A 336 -11.58 -13.80 1.58
C CYS A 336 -11.10 -13.19 0.27
N GLU A 337 -10.49 -14.00 -0.60
CA GLU A 337 -10.06 -13.58 -1.93
C GLU A 337 -11.21 -13.84 -2.92
N ASN A 338 -11.84 -12.80 -3.39
CA ASN A 338 -13.00 -12.85 -4.30
C ASN A 338 -12.77 -12.13 -5.65
N GLY A 339 -11.57 -11.56 -5.89
CA GLY A 339 -11.16 -10.92 -7.14
C GLY A 339 -10.68 -11.88 -8.25
N ILE A 340 -10.89 -13.18 -8.09
CA ILE A 340 -10.51 -14.24 -9.02
C ILE A 340 -11.72 -15.11 -9.41
N LEU A 341 -11.62 -15.88 -10.50
CA LEU A 341 -12.74 -16.69 -11.01
C LEU A 341 -13.31 -17.67 -9.97
N GLN A 342 -12.45 -18.35 -9.24
CA GLN A 342 -12.80 -19.22 -8.12
C GLN A 342 -12.32 -18.57 -6.81
N PRO A 343 -13.15 -17.82 -6.10
CA PRO A 343 -12.80 -17.26 -4.80
C PRO A 343 -12.32 -18.33 -3.82
N TYR A 344 -11.51 -17.92 -2.86
CA TYR A 344 -11.18 -18.80 -1.75
C TYR A 344 -11.36 -18.09 -0.39
N PHE A 345 -11.53 -18.90 0.62
CA PHE A 345 -11.61 -18.49 2.01
C PHE A 345 -10.49 -19.17 2.80
N SER A 346 -9.72 -18.39 3.57
CA SER A 346 -8.62 -18.92 4.38
C SER A 346 -8.77 -18.51 5.84
N PHE A 347 -8.44 -19.43 6.75
CA PHE A 347 -8.14 -19.15 8.15
C PHE A 347 -6.63 -19.27 8.34
N VAL A 348 -6.02 -18.30 8.99
CA VAL A 348 -4.56 -18.23 9.15
C VAL A 348 -4.21 -18.06 10.62
N ALA A 349 -3.20 -18.81 11.08
CA ALA A 349 -2.54 -18.62 12.37
C ALA A 349 -1.05 -18.37 12.15
N LYS A 350 -0.53 -17.27 12.66
CA LYS A 350 0.88 -16.89 12.63
C LYS A 350 1.53 -17.05 13.99
N ASN A 351 2.84 -17.30 13.98
CA ASN A 351 3.62 -17.49 15.18
C ASN A 351 3.02 -18.59 16.08
N ALA A 352 2.71 -19.73 15.48
CA ALA A 352 2.20 -20.93 16.15
C ALA A 352 3.34 -21.91 16.45
N GLY A 353 3.08 -22.88 17.36
CA GLY A 353 4.02 -23.94 17.65
C GLY A 353 4.27 -24.86 16.43
N LEU A 354 5.50 -25.35 16.27
CA LEU A 354 5.92 -26.12 15.08
C LEU A 354 5.12 -27.42 14.85
N SER A 355 4.41 -27.93 15.84
CA SER A 355 3.61 -29.16 15.78
C SER A 355 2.10 -28.94 15.83
N ASP A 356 1.63 -27.69 15.75
CA ASP A 356 0.23 -27.34 16.01
C ASP A 356 -0.70 -27.50 14.81
N GLN A 357 -0.19 -27.89 13.62
CA GLN A 357 -0.98 -28.03 12.39
C GLN A 357 -2.28 -28.80 12.60
N LYS A 358 -2.19 -29.97 13.23
CA LYS A 358 -3.37 -30.83 13.48
C LYS A 358 -4.35 -30.16 14.42
N ALA A 359 -3.86 -29.61 15.52
CA ALA A 359 -4.69 -28.90 16.50
C ALA A 359 -5.35 -27.66 15.88
N PHE A 360 -4.63 -26.94 15.02
CA PHE A 360 -5.15 -25.82 14.26
C PHE A 360 -6.35 -26.23 13.40
N VAL A 361 -6.19 -27.24 12.53
CA VAL A 361 -7.26 -27.72 11.64
C VAL A 361 -8.48 -28.19 12.44
N GLU A 362 -8.26 -29.03 13.47
CA GLU A 362 -9.33 -29.55 14.32
C GLU A 362 -10.08 -28.42 15.03
N THR A 363 -9.37 -27.37 15.46
CA THR A 363 -9.99 -26.23 16.17
C THR A 363 -10.82 -25.40 15.23
N VAL A 364 -10.32 -25.08 14.03
CA VAL A 364 -11.07 -24.36 12.99
C VAL A 364 -12.36 -25.10 12.67
N GLU A 365 -12.26 -26.41 12.33
CA GLU A 365 -13.44 -27.20 11.98
C GLU A 365 -14.44 -27.33 13.13
N GLN A 366 -13.96 -27.52 14.36
CA GLN A 366 -14.84 -27.59 15.54
C GLN A 366 -15.58 -26.28 15.74
N ALA A 367 -14.89 -25.15 15.72
CA ALA A 367 -15.51 -23.85 15.88
C ALA A 367 -16.58 -23.59 14.81
N LEU A 368 -16.28 -23.91 13.54
CA LEU A 368 -17.26 -23.80 12.46
C LEU A 368 -18.48 -24.70 12.63
N ARG A 369 -18.28 -25.98 13.05
CA ARG A 369 -19.39 -26.91 13.34
C ARG A 369 -20.28 -26.41 14.48
N GLU A 370 -19.68 -25.78 15.48
CA GLU A 370 -20.43 -25.17 16.59
C GLU A 370 -21.29 -24.00 16.12
N GLN A 371 -20.78 -23.17 15.18
CA GLN A 371 -21.57 -22.09 14.60
C GLN A 371 -22.75 -22.63 13.76
N VAL A 372 -22.52 -23.65 12.94
CA VAL A 372 -23.61 -24.29 12.18
C VAL A 372 -24.67 -24.88 13.10
N LYS A 373 -24.28 -25.50 14.21
CA LYS A 373 -25.19 -26.14 15.13
C LYS A 373 -25.99 -25.16 16.00
N ASN A 374 -25.31 -24.10 16.48
CA ASN A 374 -25.87 -23.17 17.48
C ASN A 374 -26.41 -21.89 16.88
N GLY A 375 -26.13 -21.63 15.60
CA GLY A 375 -26.38 -20.38 14.89
C GLY A 375 -25.22 -19.40 15.03
N ILE A 376 -24.94 -18.62 13.98
CA ILE A 376 -23.97 -17.52 13.99
C ILE A 376 -24.60 -16.30 14.67
N ASP A 377 -23.81 -15.54 15.41
CA ASP A 377 -24.31 -14.32 16.06
C ASP A 377 -24.87 -13.32 15.04
N LYS A 378 -26.17 -13.09 15.10
CA LYS A 378 -26.88 -12.18 14.21
C LYS A 378 -26.39 -10.75 14.29
N ASN A 379 -25.96 -10.29 15.47
CA ASN A 379 -25.41 -8.96 15.64
C ASN A 379 -24.05 -8.83 14.96
N ALA A 380 -23.23 -9.87 15.02
CA ALA A 380 -21.95 -9.91 14.28
C ALA A 380 -22.18 -9.88 12.75
N LEU A 381 -23.15 -10.65 12.25
CA LEU A 381 -23.52 -10.61 10.83
C LEU A 381 -24.05 -9.22 10.39
N LEU A 382 -24.90 -8.59 11.19
CA LEU A 382 -25.40 -7.24 10.91
C LEU A 382 -24.29 -6.20 10.99
N ALA A 383 -23.39 -6.31 11.97
CA ALA A 383 -22.22 -5.43 12.08
C ALA A 383 -21.31 -5.54 10.85
N ALA A 384 -21.08 -6.77 10.39
CA ALA A 384 -20.33 -7.03 9.15
C ALA A 384 -20.99 -6.38 7.93
N ILE A 385 -22.29 -6.63 7.74
CA ILE A 385 -23.06 -6.05 6.61
C ILE A 385 -22.98 -4.52 6.64
N ASN A 386 -23.20 -3.90 7.80
CA ASN A 386 -23.14 -2.45 7.94
C ASN A 386 -21.72 -1.89 7.70
N CYS A 387 -20.68 -2.59 8.15
CA CYS A 387 -19.29 -2.21 7.91
C CYS A 387 -18.97 -2.17 6.40
N TYR A 388 -19.36 -3.21 5.66
CA TYR A 388 -19.14 -3.25 4.21
C TYR A 388 -20.05 -2.26 3.46
N GLU A 389 -21.33 -2.14 3.82
CA GLU A 389 -22.25 -1.14 3.25
C GLU A 389 -21.71 0.28 3.45
N PHE A 390 -21.15 0.58 4.64
CA PHE A 390 -20.54 1.88 4.91
C PHE A 390 -19.33 2.13 3.98
N LYS A 391 -18.45 1.14 3.82
CA LYS A 391 -17.29 1.22 2.91
C LYS A 391 -17.70 1.49 1.46
N TYR A 392 -18.75 0.81 0.98
CA TYR A 392 -19.27 1.03 -0.37
C TYR A 392 -19.88 2.43 -0.55
N LYS A 393 -20.59 2.95 0.44
CA LYS A 393 -21.20 4.29 0.41
C LYS A 393 -20.17 5.41 0.54
N GLU A 394 -19.20 5.25 1.43
CA GLU A 394 -18.14 6.24 1.64
C GLU A 394 -17.20 6.30 0.41
N ALA A 395 -16.86 5.16 -0.14
CA ALA A 395 -15.96 4.99 -1.28
C ALA A 395 -14.67 5.83 -1.16
N ASP A 396 -14.10 5.83 0.05
CA ASP A 396 -12.81 6.43 0.36
C ASP A 396 -11.72 5.35 0.22
N PHE A 397 -10.92 5.44 -0.83
CA PHE A 397 -9.84 4.51 -1.15
C PHE A 397 -8.45 5.11 -0.90
N GLY A 398 -8.38 6.16 -0.07
CA GLY A 398 -7.13 6.83 0.27
C GLY A 398 -6.47 7.49 -0.94
N ALA A 399 -5.28 7.04 -1.31
CA ALA A 399 -4.52 7.59 -2.43
C ALA A 399 -4.99 7.11 -3.81
N TYR A 400 -5.86 6.10 -3.89
CA TYR A 400 -6.33 5.56 -5.16
C TYR A 400 -7.54 6.34 -5.67
N PRO A 401 -7.57 6.73 -6.97
CA PRO A 401 -8.76 7.32 -7.59
C PRO A 401 -9.98 6.41 -7.43
N LYS A 402 -11.09 6.97 -7.02
CA LYS A 402 -12.34 6.22 -6.81
C LYS A 402 -12.77 5.47 -8.09
N GLY A 403 -12.68 6.13 -9.25
CA GLY A 403 -13.01 5.52 -10.54
C GLY A 403 -12.12 4.32 -10.89
N LEU A 404 -10.85 4.34 -10.48
CA LEU A 404 -9.95 3.20 -10.67
C LEU A 404 -10.42 1.99 -9.85
N MET A 405 -10.76 2.20 -8.59
CA MET A 405 -11.19 1.10 -7.72
C MET A 405 -12.49 0.47 -8.20
N TYR A 406 -13.45 1.27 -8.70
CA TYR A 406 -14.64 0.73 -9.35
C TYR A 406 -14.30 -0.06 -10.63
N GLY A 407 -13.36 0.45 -11.42
CA GLY A 407 -12.91 -0.24 -12.63
C GLY A 407 -12.23 -1.58 -12.34
N LEU A 408 -11.39 -1.65 -11.32
CA LEU A 408 -10.75 -2.89 -10.89
C LEU A 408 -11.77 -3.89 -10.34
N GLN A 409 -12.70 -3.43 -9.50
CA GLN A 409 -13.78 -4.28 -8.98
C GLN A 409 -14.73 -4.78 -10.11
N ALA A 410 -14.92 -3.99 -11.16
CA ALA A 410 -15.68 -4.45 -12.33
C ALA A 410 -15.01 -5.66 -13.00
N LEU A 411 -13.67 -5.76 -13.00
CA LEU A 411 -12.96 -6.91 -13.57
C LEU A 411 -13.18 -8.21 -12.80
N ASP A 412 -13.60 -8.18 -11.53
CA ASP A 412 -13.87 -9.38 -10.73
C ASP A 412 -15.04 -10.22 -11.28
N SER A 413 -15.85 -9.63 -12.15
CA SER A 413 -16.90 -10.34 -12.92
C SER A 413 -16.73 -10.19 -14.42
N TRP A 414 -16.37 -8.99 -14.91
CA TRP A 414 -16.28 -8.70 -16.33
C TRP A 414 -15.22 -9.55 -17.06
N LEU A 415 -14.12 -9.87 -16.36
CA LEU A 415 -13.07 -10.71 -16.92
C LEU A 415 -13.58 -12.12 -17.29
N TYR A 416 -14.63 -12.58 -16.66
CA TYR A 416 -15.18 -13.94 -16.80
C TYR A 416 -16.55 -13.98 -17.50
N ASP A 417 -17.29 -12.85 -17.46
CA ASP A 417 -18.55 -12.67 -18.19
C ASP A 417 -18.60 -11.28 -18.83
N ASP A 418 -18.52 -11.23 -20.16
CA ASP A 418 -18.52 -9.98 -20.93
C ASP A 418 -19.76 -9.09 -20.68
N LYS A 419 -20.84 -9.64 -20.10
CA LYS A 419 -22.09 -8.93 -19.81
C LYS A 419 -22.24 -8.46 -18.37
N ALA A 420 -21.29 -8.75 -17.51
CA ALA A 420 -21.42 -8.55 -16.08
C ALA A 420 -20.45 -7.53 -15.44
N PRO A 421 -20.01 -6.43 -16.14
CA PRO A 421 -19.04 -5.52 -15.54
C PRO A 421 -19.56 -4.76 -14.31
N PHE A 422 -20.89 -4.59 -14.20
CA PHE A 422 -21.50 -3.83 -13.11
C PHE A 422 -21.94 -4.70 -11.93
N MET A 423 -21.72 -6.03 -11.99
CA MET A 423 -22.25 -6.98 -11.03
C MET A 423 -21.89 -6.66 -9.58
N HIS A 424 -20.62 -6.34 -9.32
CA HIS A 424 -20.08 -6.14 -7.97
C HIS A 424 -20.01 -4.67 -7.51
N ILE A 425 -20.11 -3.71 -8.45
CA ILE A 425 -20.11 -2.29 -8.12
C ILE A 425 -21.51 -1.76 -7.74
N GLU A 426 -22.57 -2.50 -8.07
CA GLU A 426 -23.93 -2.26 -7.59
C GLU A 426 -24.25 -3.24 -6.46
N ALA A 427 -24.16 -2.81 -5.22
CA ALA A 427 -24.21 -3.67 -4.05
C ALA A 427 -25.38 -3.42 -3.09
N ASN A 428 -26.07 -2.26 -3.19
CA ASN A 428 -27.12 -1.86 -2.24
C ASN A 428 -28.24 -2.88 -2.12
N GLU A 429 -28.76 -3.38 -3.24
CA GLU A 429 -29.80 -4.41 -3.23
C GLU A 429 -29.33 -5.73 -2.59
N THR A 430 -28.04 -6.06 -2.78
CA THR A 430 -27.43 -7.24 -2.17
C THR A 430 -27.32 -7.08 -0.66
N PHE A 431 -26.89 -5.91 -0.16
CA PHE A 431 -26.87 -5.64 1.28
C PHE A 431 -28.27 -5.74 1.90
N ASP A 432 -29.29 -5.18 1.25
CA ASP A 432 -30.67 -5.27 1.72
C ASP A 432 -31.20 -6.72 1.74
N ALA A 433 -30.81 -7.54 0.76
CA ALA A 433 -31.14 -8.95 0.74
C ALA A 433 -30.43 -9.71 1.86
N LEU A 434 -29.13 -9.48 2.07
CA LEU A 434 -28.34 -10.12 3.12
C LEU A 434 -28.86 -9.78 4.52
N LYS A 435 -29.27 -8.53 4.78
CA LYS A 435 -29.90 -8.12 6.05
C LYS A 435 -31.14 -8.95 6.38
N LYS A 436 -31.95 -9.29 5.36
CA LYS A 436 -33.13 -10.17 5.53
C LYS A 436 -32.72 -11.62 5.81
N LEU A 437 -31.67 -12.09 5.12
CA LEU A 437 -31.17 -13.46 5.23
C LEU A 437 -30.52 -13.74 6.59
N VAL A 438 -30.03 -12.72 7.34
CA VAL A 438 -29.56 -12.87 8.71
C VAL A 438 -30.62 -13.50 9.64
N GLN A 439 -31.92 -13.35 9.33
CA GLN A 439 -33.00 -13.94 10.11
C GLN A 439 -33.30 -15.42 9.78
N THR A 440 -32.60 -15.97 8.80
CA THR A 440 -32.70 -17.37 8.34
C THR A 440 -31.44 -18.15 8.73
N ASP A 441 -31.29 -19.36 8.25
CA ASP A 441 -30.10 -20.21 8.38
C ASP A 441 -29.15 -20.12 7.18
N TYR A 442 -29.27 -19.08 6.36
CA TYR A 442 -28.53 -18.90 5.13
C TYR A 442 -27.00 -18.92 5.35
N PHE A 443 -26.51 -18.19 6.34
CA PHE A 443 -25.08 -18.09 6.61
C PHE A 443 -24.53 -19.39 7.19
N GLU A 444 -25.28 -20.08 8.05
CA GLU A 444 -24.95 -21.41 8.57
C GLU A 444 -24.87 -22.45 7.42
N GLN A 445 -25.81 -22.40 6.48
CA GLN A 445 -25.77 -23.25 5.30
C GLN A 445 -24.57 -22.98 4.39
N LEU A 446 -24.16 -21.70 4.25
CA LEU A 446 -22.93 -21.37 3.53
C LEU A 446 -21.69 -21.99 4.21
N VAL A 447 -21.57 -21.86 5.53
CA VAL A 447 -20.46 -22.47 6.29
C VAL A 447 -20.46 -23.98 6.14
N GLU A 448 -21.62 -24.63 6.27
CA GLU A 448 -21.75 -26.07 6.15
C GLU A 448 -21.39 -26.57 4.74
N ASN A 449 -21.97 -25.96 3.70
CA ASN A 449 -21.87 -26.47 2.33
C ASN A 449 -20.59 -25.98 1.62
N GLN A 450 -20.21 -24.72 1.79
CA GLN A 450 -19.09 -24.13 1.06
C GLN A 450 -17.75 -24.30 1.78
N ILE A 451 -17.74 -24.45 3.12
CA ILE A 451 -16.51 -24.56 3.90
C ILE A 451 -16.36 -25.98 4.46
N LEU A 452 -17.27 -26.46 5.32
CA LEU A 452 -17.10 -27.73 6.03
C LEU A 452 -17.19 -28.96 5.15
N ASN A 453 -18.24 -29.06 4.32
CA ASN A 453 -18.48 -30.23 3.45
C ASN A 453 -17.74 -30.15 2.11
N ASN A 454 -17.11 -29.03 1.80
CA ASN A 454 -16.31 -28.87 0.59
C ASN A 454 -15.00 -29.66 0.73
N THR A 455 -14.65 -30.44 -0.29
CA THR A 455 -13.41 -31.23 -0.34
C THR A 455 -12.27 -30.50 -1.03
N HIS A 456 -12.55 -29.40 -1.73
CA HIS A 456 -11.54 -28.58 -2.40
C HIS A 456 -10.83 -27.68 -1.43
N LYS A 457 -9.93 -28.26 -0.67
CA LYS A 457 -9.19 -27.62 0.43
C LYS A 457 -7.69 -27.85 0.30
N SER A 458 -6.93 -26.89 0.81
CA SER A 458 -5.51 -27.09 1.10
C SER A 458 -5.17 -26.65 2.51
N ILE A 459 -4.24 -27.36 3.13
CA ILE A 459 -3.63 -27.00 4.41
C ILE A 459 -2.18 -26.68 4.14
N VAL A 460 -1.80 -25.42 4.28
CA VAL A 460 -0.42 -24.98 4.07
C VAL A 460 0.25 -24.76 5.43
N SER A 461 1.46 -25.27 5.56
CA SER A 461 2.33 -25.07 6.71
C SER A 461 3.63 -24.44 6.24
N LEU A 462 3.96 -23.27 6.76
CA LEU A 462 5.27 -22.68 6.61
C LEU A 462 6.03 -22.87 7.91
N LEU A 463 7.18 -23.51 7.83
CA LEU A 463 8.04 -23.79 8.97
C LEU A 463 9.35 -23.00 8.84
N PRO A 464 9.86 -22.41 9.93
CA PRO A 464 11.09 -21.64 9.90
C PRO A 464 12.28 -22.58 9.64
N GLU A 465 13.25 -22.11 8.86
CA GLU A 465 14.53 -22.80 8.64
C GLU A 465 15.70 -21.84 8.81
N LYS A 466 16.52 -22.09 9.84
CA LYS A 466 17.71 -21.29 10.16
C LYS A 466 18.77 -21.40 9.07
N GLY A 467 19.34 -20.25 8.69
CA GLY A 467 20.40 -20.18 7.69
C GLY A 467 19.99 -20.60 6.28
N MET A 468 18.68 -20.65 5.97
CA MET A 468 18.18 -21.04 4.64
C MET A 468 18.66 -20.07 3.56
N GLU A 469 18.51 -18.76 3.77
CA GLU A 469 18.91 -17.74 2.79
C GLU A 469 20.39 -17.81 2.45
N SER A 470 21.26 -17.92 3.46
CA SER A 470 22.72 -18.04 3.22
C SER A 470 23.07 -19.32 2.44
N ARG A 471 22.41 -20.44 2.73
CA ARG A 471 22.63 -21.70 1.99
C ARG A 471 22.11 -21.63 0.55
N GLU A 472 20.98 -20.98 0.32
CA GLU A 472 20.44 -20.82 -1.05
C GLU A 472 21.30 -19.86 -1.85
N SER A 473 21.74 -18.77 -1.25
CA SER A 473 22.68 -17.82 -1.86
C SER A 473 24.01 -18.48 -2.23
N GLU A 474 24.56 -19.28 -1.33
CA GLU A 474 25.82 -20.02 -1.62
C GLU A 474 25.63 -21.06 -2.74
N LYS A 475 24.54 -21.82 -2.73
CA LYS A 475 24.19 -22.75 -3.82
C LYS A 475 24.08 -22.06 -5.16
N LEU A 476 23.40 -20.89 -5.18
CA LEU A 476 23.27 -20.08 -6.40
C LEU A 476 24.65 -19.60 -6.88
N LYS A 477 25.49 -19.12 -5.97
CA LYS A 477 26.85 -18.68 -6.27
C LYS A 477 27.70 -19.83 -6.84
N GLU A 478 27.65 -21.02 -6.21
CA GLU A 478 28.34 -22.20 -6.72
C GLU A 478 27.82 -22.65 -8.10
N MET A 479 26.49 -22.57 -8.31
CA MET A 479 25.88 -22.91 -9.59
C MET A 479 26.36 -21.96 -10.70
N LEU A 480 26.37 -20.66 -10.42
CA LEU A 480 26.82 -19.65 -11.37
C LEU A 480 28.34 -19.70 -11.61
N ALA A 481 29.15 -20.01 -10.59
CA ALA A 481 30.56 -20.28 -10.76
C ALA A 481 30.83 -21.48 -11.70
N LYS A 482 30.13 -22.60 -11.48
CA LYS A 482 30.20 -23.77 -12.38
C LYS A 482 29.74 -23.42 -13.79
N LYS A 483 28.67 -22.60 -13.93
CA LYS A 483 28.21 -22.10 -15.23
C LYS A 483 29.32 -21.28 -15.91
N LYS A 484 29.94 -20.35 -15.19
CA LYS A 484 31.05 -19.55 -15.70
C LYS A 484 32.23 -20.40 -16.14
N ASP A 485 32.63 -21.39 -15.33
CA ASP A 485 33.71 -22.32 -15.65
C ASP A 485 33.39 -23.19 -16.87
N SER A 486 32.13 -23.43 -17.18
CA SER A 486 31.69 -24.21 -18.34
C SER A 486 31.67 -23.41 -19.65
N LEU A 487 31.73 -22.07 -19.57
CA LEU A 487 31.79 -21.21 -20.76
C LEU A 487 33.17 -21.30 -21.43
N SER A 488 33.18 -21.31 -22.75
CA SER A 488 34.41 -21.05 -23.49
C SER A 488 34.90 -19.61 -23.27
N ALA A 489 36.14 -19.34 -23.56
CA ALA A 489 36.68 -17.96 -23.48
C ALA A 489 35.86 -16.97 -24.36
N GLU A 490 35.41 -17.46 -25.53
CA GLU A 490 34.59 -16.66 -26.46
C GLU A 490 33.18 -16.37 -25.88
N GLU A 491 32.54 -17.37 -25.27
CA GLU A 491 31.24 -17.20 -24.62
C GLU A 491 31.31 -16.28 -23.39
N LEU A 492 32.38 -16.40 -22.58
CA LEU A 492 32.56 -15.48 -21.44
C LEU A 492 32.79 -14.05 -21.90
N GLN A 493 33.59 -13.86 -22.96
CA GLN A 493 33.78 -12.52 -23.55
C GLN A 493 32.47 -11.97 -24.15
N ALA A 494 31.59 -12.82 -24.69
CA ALA A 494 30.28 -12.41 -25.14
C ALA A 494 29.40 -11.90 -23.98
N VAL A 495 29.36 -12.63 -22.85
CA VAL A 495 28.63 -12.17 -21.64
C VAL A 495 29.18 -10.85 -21.13
N ILE A 496 30.51 -10.69 -21.07
CA ILE A 496 31.14 -9.43 -20.64
C ILE A 496 30.77 -8.28 -21.59
N ALA A 497 30.78 -8.54 -22.90
CA ALA A 497 30.41 -7.55 -23.91
C ALA A 497 28.92 -7.18 -23.81
N GLU A 498 28.03 -8.14 -23.62
CA GLU A 498 26.59 -7.93 -23.39
C GLU A 498 26.34 -7.10 -22.11
N THR A 499 27.00 -7.44 -20.99
CA THR A 499 26.94 -6.65 -19.75
C THR A 499 27.35 -5.18 -19.98
N LYS A 500 28.45 -4.95 -20.68
CA LYS A 500 28.93 -3.60 -21.00
C LYS A 500 27.98 -2.86 -21.94
N ALA A 501 27.42 -3.57 -22.93
CA ALA A 501 26.48 -2.99 -23.89
C ALA A 501 25.14 -2.62 -23.21
N LEU A 502 24.67 -3.44 -22.25
CA LEU A 502 23.49 -3.12 -21.45
C LEU A 502 23.71 -1.90 -20.55
N LYS A 503 24.85 -1.84 -19.86
CA LYS A 503 25.20 -0.66 -19.05
C LYS A 503 25.33 0.62 -19.89
N ALA A 504 25.93 0.53 -21.06
CA ALA A 504 26.01 1.66 -21.98
C ALA A 504 24.62 2.08 -22.46
N TYR A 505 23.75 1.12 -22.79
CA TYR A 505 22.34 1.39 -23.12
C TYR A 505 21.59 2.08 -21.96
N GLN A 506 21.78 1.64 -20.72
CA GLN A 506 21.17 2.26 -19.56
C GLN A 506 21.68 3.70 -19.30
N GLU A 507 22.90 4.00 -19.70
CA GLU A 507 23.51 5.33 -19.57
C GLU A 507 23.16 6.31 -20.68
N GLU A 508 22.86 5.80 -21.86
CA GLU A 508 22.54 6.62 -23.01
C GLU A 508 21.22 7.38 -22.78
N GLU A 509 21.23 8.69 -22.89
CA GLU A 509 20.04 9.52 -22.82
C GLU A 509 19.21 9.40 -24.10
N SER A 510 17.89 9.52 -23.98
CA SER A 510 17.00 9.59 -25.14
C SER A 510 17.30 10.84 -25.95
N SER A 511 17.20 10.75 -27.28
CA SER A 511 17.47 11.89 -28.13
C SER A 511 16.48 13.05 -27.89
N PRO A 512 16.90 14.32 -28.03
CA PRO A 512 15.96 15.46 -27.92
C PRO A 512 14.78 15.35 -28.89
N GLU A 513 14.99 14.76 -30.07
CA GLU A 513 13.93 14.54 -31.07
C GLU A 513 12.89 13.52 -30.57
N ASP A 514 13.32 12.48 -29.84
CA ASP A 514 12.42 11.48 -29.29
C ASP A 514 11.71 12.00 -28.04
N LEU A 515 12.43 12.72 -27.18
CA LEU A 515 11.83 13.38 -25.99
C LEU A 515 10.74 14.38 -26.39
N ALA A 516 10.93 15.12 -27.50
CA ALA A 516 9.92 16.05 -28.00
C ALA A 516 8.64 15.39 -28.54
N LYS A 517 8.64 14.05 -28.76
CA LYS A 517 7.42 13.32 -29.14
C LYS A 517 6.49 13.07 -27.97
N ILE A 518 7.04 13.04 -26.73
CA ILE A 518 6.19 12.87 -25.55
C ILE A 518 5.33 14.12 -25.36
N PRO A 519 4.00 13.94 -25.33
CA PRO A 519 3.11 15.08 -25.18
C PRO A 519 3.20 15.62 -23.74
N VAL A 520 3.58 16.89 -23.61
CA VAL A 520 3.75 17.54 -22.30
C VAL A 520 2.82 18.76 -22.18
N LEU A 521 2.47 19.08 -20.94
CA LEU A 521 1.83 20.33 -20.58
C LEU A 521 2.86 21.47 -20.57
N LYS A 522 2.37 22.70 -20.56
CA LYS A 522 3.20 23.91 -20.40
C LYS A 522 2.96 24.51 -19.02
N ARG A 523 3.89 25.33 -18.52
CA ARG A 523 3.69 26.06 -17.25
C ARG A 523 2.42 26.90 -17.23
N GLU A 524 1.98 27.40 -18.39
CA GLU A 524 0.76 28.19 -18.53
C GLU A 524 -0.53 27.37 -18.33
N ASP A 525 -0.44 26.04 -18.51
CA ASP A 525 -1.55 25.11 -18.26
C ASP A 525 -1.76 24.85 -16.75
N LEU A 526 -0.82 25.29 -15.88
CA LEU A 526 -0.86 25.07 -14.44
C LEU A 526 -1.65 26.15 -13.72
N GLY A 527 -2.48 25.73 -12.75
CA GLY A 527 -3.17 26.62 -11.84
C GLY A 527 -2.18 27.42 -10.97
N LYS A 528 -2.40 28.71 -10.82
CA LYS A 528 -1.53 29.59 -10.03
C LYS A 528 -1.89 29.64 -8.54
N GLU A 529 -3.14 29.38 -8.19
CA GLU A 529 -3.63 29.49 -6.83
C GLU A 529 -3.49 28.17 -6.09
N ALA A 530 -3.02 28.24 -4.86
CA ALA A 530 -2.97 27.07 -3.97
C ALA A 530 -4.38 26.71 -3.47
N HIS A 531 -4.58 25.44 -3.12
CA HIS A 531 -5.81 24.99 -2.49
C HIS A 531 -5.91 25.52 -1.06
N PRO A 532 -7.01 26.18 -0.67
CA PRO A 532 -7.17 26.78 0.66
C PRO A 532 -7.24 25.71 1.76
N PHE A 533 -6.96 26.11 2.99
CA PHE A 533 -7.28 25.35 4.19
C PHE A 533 -8.68 25.74 4.66
N LEU A 534 -9.56 24.75 4.77
CA LEU A 534 -10.98 24.97 5.09
C LEU A 534 -11.18 24.94 6.61
N ASN A 535 -10.59 25.91 7.32
CA ASN A 535 -10.63 26.00 8.79
C ASN A 535 -11.63 27.07 9.26
N GLU A 536 -12.73 26.66 9.91
CA GLU A 536 -13.61 27.52 10.69
C GLU A 536 -13.40 27.24 12.18
N LYS A 537 -13.11 28.28 12.95
CA LYS A 537 -12.81 28.17 14.37
C LYS A 537 -13.91 28.80 15.21
N GLU A 538 -14.51 28.02 16.08
CA GLU A 538 -15.59 28.44 16.98
C GLU A 538 -15.21 28.16 18.45
N PRO A 539 -15.53 29.08 19.40
CA PRO A 539 -15.42 28.77 20.81
C PRO A 539 -16.37 27.61 21.21
N PHE A 540 -15.87 26.66 22.00
CA PHE A 540 -16.68 25.60 22.57
C PHE A 540 -16.26 25.38 24.03
N GLU A 541 -17.14 25.70 24.99
CA GLU A 541 -16.83 25.68 26.43
C GLU A 541 -15.50 26.42 26.72
N ASN A 542 -14.53 25.78 27.37
CA ASN A 542 -13.20 26.35 27.63
C ASN A 542 -12.15 26.00 26.56
N THR A 543 -12.57 25.48 25.40
CA THR A 543 -11.73 25.09 24.27
C THR A 543 -12.27 25.64 22.96
N ILE A 544 -11.92 25.01 21.84
CA ILE A 544 -12.41 25.34 20.53
C ILE A 544 -12.94 24.11 19.80
N LEU A 545 -13.90 24.33 18.92
CA LEU A 545 -14.26 23.44 17.82
C LEU A 545 -13.66 24.02 16.53
N LEU A 546 -12.85 23.22 15.88
CA LEU A 546 -12.40 23.44 14.52
C LEU A 546 -13.32 22.68 13.57
N SER A 547 -13.80 23.31 12.51
CA SER A 547 -14.66 22.64 11.54
C SER A 547 -14.22 22.91 10.11
N HIS A 548 -14.45 21.91 9.26
CA HIS A 548 -14.12 21.91 7.84
C HIS A 548 -15.42 21.69 7.05
N PRO A 549 -16.04 22.77 6.49
CA PRO A 549 -17.32 22.68 5.78
C PRO A 549 -17.14 22.05 4.41
N ILE A 550 -17.13 20.73 4.37
CA ILE A 550 -16.94 19.92 3.17
C ILE A 550 -18.18 19.04 2.96
N PHE A 551 -18.58 18.89 1.71
CA PHE A 551 -19.65 17.94 1.36
C PHE A 551 -19.16 16.50 1.51
N THR A 552 -19.82 15.71 2.35
CA THR A 552 -19.41 14.35 2.74
C THR A 552 -20.49 13.30 2.51
N ASN A 553 -21.52 13.62 1.73
CA ASN A 553 -22.62 12.71 1.42
C ASN A 553 -23.26 12.05 2.68
N GLY A 554 -23.48 12.83 3.74
CA GLY A 554 -24.11 12.35 4.99
C GLY A 554 -23.18 11.68 5.98
N VAL A 555 -21.87 11.65 5.74
CA VAL A 555 -20.85 11.15 6.67
C VAL A 555 -20.26 12.27 7.50
N SER A 556 -20.23 12.11 8.81
CA SER A 556 -19.45 12.95 9.75
C SER A 556 -18.09 12.30 10.00
N TYR A 557 -17.02 13.07 9.90
CA TYR A 557 -15.70 12.69 10.41
C TYR A 557 -15.46 13.45 11.71
N LEU A 558 -15.44 12.70 12.80
CA LEU A 558 -15.31 13.21 14.16
C LEU A 558 -13.88 13.03 14.64
N HIS A 559 -13.30 14.05 15.26
CA HIS A 559 -11.94 14.00 15.74
C HIS A 559 -11.86 14.72 17.10
N ILE A 560 -11.50 13.97 18.14
CA ILE A 560 -11.29 14.47 19.51
C ILE A 560 -9.79 14.38 19.81
N VAL A 561 -9.15 15.50 20.06
CA VAL A 561 -7.70 15.63 20.14
C VAL A 561 -7.29 16.12 21.52
N PHE A 562 -6.46 15.37 22.21
CA PHE A 562 -5.87 15.77 23.48
C PHE A 562 -4.41 16.15 23.28
N LYS A 563 -4.02 17.37 23.62
CA LYS A 563 -2.64 17.85 23.60
C LYS A 563 -1.90 17.39 24.83
N ILE A 564 -0.84 16.60 24.63
CA ILE A 564 -0.16 15.85 25.70
C ILE A 564 1.37 15.99 25.65
N ARG A 565 1.88 17.09 25.10
CA ARG A 565 3.33 17.31 24.96
C ARG A 565 4.10 17.24 26.29
N ASP A 566 3.41 17.42 27.41
CA ASP A 566 3.92 17.46 28.77
C ASP A 566 3.79 16.12 29.54
N ILE A 567 3.55 14.98 28.87
CA ILE A 567 3.71 13.68 29.49
C ILE A 567 5.18 13.38 29.76
N LYS A 568 5.46 12.43 30.63
CA LYS A 568 6.83 11.98 30.89
C LYS A 568 7.35 11.17 29.69
N LYS A 569 8.62 11.29 29.36
CA LYS A 569 9.23 10.54 28.23
C LYS A 569 9.13 9.01 28.41
N GLU A 570 9.13 8.53 29.64
CA GLU A 570 8.96 7.12 30.00
C GLU A 570 7.54 6.62 29.69
N GLN A 571 6.57 7.51 29.53
CA GLN A 571 5.17 7.18 29.19
C GLN A 571 4.92 7.05 27.69
N LEU A 572 5.86 7.43 26.83
CA LEU A 572 5.70 7.32 25.38
C LEU A 572 5.40 5.88 24.91
N PRO A 573 6.07 4.83 25.39
CA PRO A 573 5.71 3.46 25.00
C PRO A 573 4.30 3.07 25.48
N TYR A 574 3.85 3.56 26.64
CA TYR A 574 2.49 3.31 27.14
C TYR A 574 1.44 4.08 26.33
N LEU A 575 1.80 5.23 25.74
CA LEU A 575 0.96 5.91 24.75
C LEU A 575 0.78 5.01 23.51
N GLY A 576 1.87 4.35 23.07
CA GLY A 576 1.82 3.33 22.01
C GLY A 576 0.93 2.14 22.37
N LEU A 577 0.91 1.70 23.64
CA LEU A 577 -0.01 0.66 24.11
C LEU A 577 -1.46 1.16 24.07
N LEU A 578 -1.76 2.32 24.65
CA LEU A 578 -3.12 2.87 24.73
C LEU A 578 -3.79 2.94 23.36
N LYS A 579 -3.09 3.46 22.34
CA LYS A 579 -3.67 3.57 21.00
C LYS A 579 -3.97 2.21 20.34
N ASN A 580 -3.30 1.15 20.78
CA ASN A 580 -3.49 -0.20 20.23
C ASN A 580 -4.49 -1.04 21.04
N VAL A 581 -4.72 -0.76 22.32
CA VAL A 581 -5.62 -1.59 23.16
C VAL A 581 -7.02 -1.00 23.32
N LEU A 582 -7.18 0.33 23.24
CA LEU A 582 -8.48 0.97 23.35
C LEU A 582 -9.39 0.57 22.18
N GLY A 583 -10.63 0.22 22.50
CA GLY A 583 -11.60 -0.33 21.56
C GLY A 583 -11.49 -1.85 21.34
N LEU A 584 -10.43 -2.50 21.86
CA LEU A 584 -10.22 -3.95 21.77
C LEU A 584 -10.34 -4.65 23.14
N LEU A 585 -10.44 -3.88 24.23
CA LEU A 585 -10.75 -4.36 25.58
C LEU A 585 -12.25 -4.32 25.82
N SER A 586 -12.72 -5.15 26.77
CA SER A 586 -14.07 -5.02 27.31
C SER A 586 -14.25 -3.67 28.00
N THR A 587 -15.49 -3.18 28.07
CA THR A 587 -15.87 -2.08 28.95
C THR A 587 -16.67 -2.61 30.15
N GLU A 588 -16.98 -1.74 31.09
CA GLU A 588 -17.89 -2.10 32.21
C GLU A 588 -19.28 -2.54 31.73
N LYS A 589 -19.66 -2.17 30.49
CA LYS A 589 -20.99 -2.42 29.92
C LYS A 589 -21.02 -3.56 28.91
N ARG A 590 -19.93 -3.81 28.21
CA ARG A 590 -19.88 -4.72 27.07
C ARG A 590 -18.60 -5.55 27.09
N SER A 591 -18.72 -6.80 26.73
CA SER A 591 -17.54 -7.58 26.34
C SER A 591 -16.86 -6.96 25.09
N TYR A 592 -15.59 -7.26 24.88
CA TYR A 592 -14.84 -6.71 23.73
C TYR A 592 -15.46 -7.09 22.37
N GLY A 593 -16.05 -8.29 22.26
CA GLY A 593 -16.77 -8.71 21.06
C GLY A 593 -18.07 -7.91 20.84
N GLU A 594 -18.88 -7.72 21.89
CA GLU A 594 -20.09 -6.88 21.82
C GLU A 594 -19.75 -5.42 21.52
N LEU A 595 -18.68 -4.89 22.12
CA LEU A 595 -18.21 -3.52 21.85
C LEU A 595 -17.80 -3.35 20.40
N PHE A 596 -17.04 -4.27 19.85
CA PHE A 596 -16.57 -4.20 18.48
C PHE A 596 -17.75 -4.30 17.48
N ASN A 597 -18.70 -5.20 17.74
CA ASN A 597 -19.91 -5.28 16.96
C ASN A 597 -20.73 -3.99 17.03
N GLU A 598 -20.90 -3.39 18.23
CA GLU A 598 -21.62 -2.13 18.38
C GLU A 598 -20.94 -0.96 17.66
N ILE A 599 -19.61 -0.87 17.70
CA ILE A 599 -18.86 0.13 16.91
C ILE A 599 -19.20 -0.02 15.43
N ASN A 600 -19.17 -1.22 14.86
CA ASN A 600 -19.43 -1.44 13.44
C ASN A 600 -20.91 -1.37 13.05
N LEU A 601 -21.83 -1.60 14.00
CA LEU A 601 -23.28 -1.37 13.81
C LEU A 601 -23.61 0.12 13.73
N GLN A 602 -22.91 0.97 14.48
CA GLN A 602 -23.28 2.39 14.61
C GLN A 602 -22.39 3.33 13.83
N THR A 603 -21.18 2.90 13.45
CA THR A 603 -20.16 3.76 12.85
C THR A 603 -19.46 3.06 11.69
N GLY A 604 -18.68 3.82 10.92
CA GLY A 604 -17.70 3.30 9.96
C GLY A 604 -16.35 2.95 10.60
N GLY A 605 -16.27 2.96 11.94
CA GLY A 605 -15.08 2.65 12.73
C GLY A 605 -14.72 3.76 13.72
N ILE A 606 -14.14 3.36 14.85
CA ILE A 606 -13.51 4.24 15.84
C ILE A 606 -12.07 3.80 15.99
N ILE A 607 -11.14 4.74 15.89
CA ILE A 607 -9.71 4.49 16.05
C ILE A 607 -9.11 5.46 17.06
N PHE A 608 -8.08 4.97 17.78
CA PHE A 608 -7.26 5.78 18.66
C PHE A 608 -5.86 5.85 18.08
N ASP A 609 -5.25 7.03 18.12
CA ASP A 609 -3.92 7.25 17.58
C ASP A 609 -3.13 8.28 18.41
N ALA A 610 -1.86 8.42 18.11
CA ALA A 610 -0.99 9.45 18.64
C ALA A 610 -0.17 10.06 17.50
N ALA A 611 -0.05 11.38 17.50
CA ALA A 611 0.61 12.11 16.43
C ALA A 611 1.53 13.22 16.95
N THR A 612 2.49 13.62 16.12
CA THR A 612 3.35 14.78 16.35
C THR A 612 3.13 15.83 15.26
N TYR A 613 2.92 17.09 15.66
CA TYR A 613 2.75 18.23 14.75
C TYR A 613 3.89 19.21 15.00
N THR A 614 4.84 19.26 14.08
CA THR A 614 5.98 20.19 14.19
C THR A 614 5.52 21.62 13.87
N ASP A 615 5.91 22.58 14.71
CA ASP A 615 5.56 24.00 14.53
C ASP A 615 6.24 24.55 13.25
N ALA A 616 5.46 25.19 12.38
CA ALA A 616 5.93 25.71 11.11
C ALA A 616 6.85 26.93 11.22
N LYS A 617 6.88 27.60 12.39
CA LYS A 617 7.69 28.80 12.66
C LYS A 617 8.90 28.49 13.51
N ASP A 618 8.79 27.50 14.40
CA ASP A 618 9.87 27.04 15.27
C ASP A 618 9.99 25.50 15.21
N TYR A 619 10.75 25.00 14.27
CA TYR A 619 10.92 23.56 14.02
C TYR A 619 11.58 22.77 15.17
N SER A 620 12.08 23.47 16.20
CA SER A 620 12.52 22.84 17.44
C SER A 620 11.36 22.46 18.37
N LYS A 621 10.16 22.94 18.07
CA LYS A 621 8.92 22.66 18.81
C LYS A 621 7.98 21.76 18.04
N PHE A 622 7.24 20.96 18.77
CA PHE A 622 6.16 20.15 18.24
C PHE A 622 5.09 19.94 19.30
N GLU A 623 3.88 19.73 18.85
CA GLU A 623 2.79 19.23 19.68
C GLU A 623 2.75 17.70 19.61
N LEU A 624 2.48 17.05 20.74
CA LEU A 624 2.18 15.63 20.82
C LEU A 624 0.72 15.48 21.20
N THR A 625 0.00 14.66 20.47
CA THR A 625 -1.43 14.45 20.68
C THR A 625 -1.76 12.97 20.93
N PHE A 626 -2.87 12.77 21.67
CA PHE A 626 -3.61 11.53 21.65
C PHE A 626 -4.98 11.81 21.03
N GLU A 627 -5.42 10.99 20.13
CA GLU A 627 -6.53 11.28 19.22
C GLU A 627 -7.55 10.14 19.22
N ALA A 628 -8.83 10.49 19.27
CA ALA A 628 -9.94 9.59 19.00
C ALA A 628 -10.64 10.06 17.73
N ARG A 629 -10.69 9.20 16.72
CA ARG A 629 -11.31 9.49 15.42
C ARG A 629 -12.45 8.53 15.15
N ALA A 630 -13.53 9.04 14.59
CA ALA A 630 -14.64 8.21 14.13
C ALA A 630 -15.20 8.75 12.81
N LYS A 631 -15.70 7.86 11.99
CA LYS A 631 -16.51 8.18 10.81
C LYS A 631 -17.89 7.56 10.98
N VAL A 632 -18.92 8.34 10.71
CA VAL A 632 -20.29 7.94 11.06
C VAL A 632 -21.32 8.65 10.21
N LEU A 633 -22.43 7.99 9.92
CA LEU A 633 -23.58 8.69 9.31
C LEU A 633 -24.17 9.70 10.30
N TYR A 634 -24.64 10.86 9.81
CA TYR A 634 -25.11 11.98 10.64
C TYR A 634 -26.02 11.54 11.80
N GLY A 635 -27.04 10.74 11.53
CA GLY A 635 -28.00 10.28 12.53
C GLY A 635 -27.41 9.47 13.69
N ASN A 636 -26.25 8.87 13.50
CA ASN A 636 -25.53 8.07 14.50
C ASN A 636 -24.41 8.83 15.22
N THR A 637 -24.18 10.12 14.90
CA THR A 637 -23.15 10.94 15.54
C THR A 637 -23.19 10.91 17.07
N PRO A 638 -24.35 11.05 17.76
CA PRO A 638 -24.40 10.94 19.21
C PRO A 638 -23.94 9.59 19.75
N LYS A 639 -24.28 8.50 19.06
CA LYS A 639 -23.86 7.14 19.47
C LYS A 639 -22.34 6.95 19.33
N ALA A 640 -21.74 7.52 18.28
CA ALA A 640 -20.29 7.47 18.10
C ALA A 640 -19.56 8.18 19.24
N VAL A 641 -20.02 9.37 19.63
CA VAL A 641 -19.42 10.12 20.78
C VAL A 641 -19.65 9.36 22.10
N ASP A 642 -20.80 8.75 22.31
CA ASP A 642 -21.07 7.92 23.47
C ASP A 642 -20.18 6.69 23.54
N LEU A 643 -19.93 6.01 22.41
CA LEU A 643 -19.00 4.89 22.31
C LEU A 643 -17.55 5.32 22.61
N ILE A 644 -17.11 6.45 22.04
CA ILE A 644 -15.78 7.00 22.35
C ILE A 644 -15.66 7.28 23.86
N ARG A 645 -16.69 7.92 24.46
CA ARG A 645 -16.71 8.17 25.90
C ARG A 645 -16.64 6.87 26.69
N GLU A 646 -17.45 5.87 26.36
CA GLU A 646 -17.45 4.56 27.01
C GLU A 646 -16.08 3.91 26.98
N ILE A 647 -15.45 3.85 25.79
CA ILE A 647 -14.11 3.28 25.63
C ILE A 647 -13.08 4.03 26.48
N LEU A 648 -13.07 5.37 26.43
CA LEU A 648 -12.09 6.17 27.15
C LEU A 648 -12.24 6.12 28.67
N THR A 649 -13.47 5.94 29.19
CA THR A 649 -13.75 6.04 30.63
C THR A 649 -14.08 4.73 31.32
N GLN A 650 -14.37 3.66 30.58
CA GLN A 650 -14.91 2.41 31.14
C GLN A 650 -14.18 1.15 30.62
N SER A 651 -13.06 1.29 29.89
CA SER A 651 -12.26 0.14 29.47
C SER A 651 -11.67 -0.61 30.66
N VAL A 652 -11.80 -1.94 30.65
CA VAL A 652 -11.34 -2.84 31.70
C VAL A 652 -9.94 -3.34 31.37
N PHE A 653 -8.92 -2.69 31.92
CA PHE A 653 -7.52 -3.07 31.72
C PHE A 653 -7.09 -4.30 32.52
N GLU A 654 -7.86 -4.72 33.52
CA GLU A 654 -7.60 -5.83 34.43
C GLU A 654 -7.85 -7.21 33.78
N ASP A 655 -8.39 -7.28 32.57
CA ASP A 655 -8.46 -8.54 31.84
C ASP A 655 -7.06 -8.87 31.26
N GLU A 656 -6.24 -9.44 32.15
CA GLU A 656 -4.83 -9.76 31.85
C GLU A 656 -4.68 -10.70 30.64
N LYS A 657 -5.60 -11.68 30.53
CA LYS A 657 -5.57 -12.63 29.39
C LYS A 657 -5.79 -11.90 28.09
N ARG A 658 -6.86 -11.10 28.01
CA ARG A 658 -7.19 -10.33 26.81
C ARG A 658 -6.11 -9.30 26.48
N LEU A 659 -5.58 -8.64 27.49
CA LEU A 659 -4.48 -7.68 27.29
C LEU A 659 -3.26 -8.37 26.66
N LYS A 660 -2.85 -9.54 27.17
CA LYS A 660 -1.72 -10.31 26.61
C LYS A 660 -1.97 -10.74 25.17
N GLU A 661 -3.19 -11.18 24.84
CA GLU A 661 -3.59 -11.52 23.47
C GLU A 661 -3.39 -10.32 22.52
N ILE A 662 -3.91 -9.14 22.89
CA ILE A 662 -3.77 -7.92 22.09
C ILE A 662 -2.29 -7.56 21.90
N LEU A 663 -1.48 -7.65 22.95
CA LEU A 663 -0.04 -7.37 22.86
C LEU A 663 0.67 -8.32 21.89
N GLY A 664 0.30 -9.60 21.87
CA GLY A 664 0.81 -10.60 20.92
C GLY A 664 0.43 -10.26 19.47
N GLU A 665 -0.86 -9.96 19.22
CA GLU A 665 -1.35 -9.54 17.90
C GLU A 665 -0.62 -8.27 17.41
N VAL A 666 -0.46 -7.26 18.25
CA VAL A 666 0.24 -6.00 17.90
C VAL A 666 1.71 -6.27 17.62
N LYS A 667 2.37 -7.11 18.43
CA LYS A 667 3.78 -7.52 18.24
C LYS A 667 3.95 -8.20 16.88
N ALA A 668 3.15 -9.23 16.58
CA ALA A 668 3.23 -9.98 15.32
C ALA A 668 3.00 -9.07 14.09
N ARG A 669 1.99 -8.20 14.15
CA ARG A 669 1.70 -7.22 13.08
C ARG A 669 2.84 -6.22 12.87
N LEU A 670 3.41 -5.66 13.93
CA LEU A 670 4.54 -4.74 13.84
C LEU A 670 5.79 -5.42 13.29
N GLN A 671 6.06 -6.66 13.69
CA GLN A 671 7.17 -7.45 13.19
C GLN A 671 7.08 -7.63 11.67
N ALA A 672 5.92 -8.07 11.18
CA ALA A 672 5.67 -8.21 9.76
C ALA A 672 5.82 -6.86 9.00
N GLN A 673 5.24 -5.79 9.54
CA GLN A 673 5.32 -4.45 8.95
C GLN A 673 6.76 -3.92 8.88
N MET A 674 7.55 -4.11 9.92
CA MET A 674 8.94 -3.61 9.96
C MET A 674 9.82 -4.29 8.92
N THR A 675 9.55 -5.55 8.61
CA THR A 675 10.29 -6.29 7.59
C THR A 675 9.80 -5.93 6.18
N SER A 676 8.48 -5.97 5.93
CA SER A 676 7.90 -5.68 4.61
C SER A 676 8.05 -4.21 4.19
N ALA A 677 7.95 -3.28 5.14
CA ALA A 677 8.15 -1.85 4.94
C ALA A 677 9.50 -1.37 5.54
N GLY A 678 10.57 -2.12 5.32
CA GLY A 678 11.89 -1.82 5.88
C GLY A 678 12.43 -0.43 5.57
N HIS A 679 12.04 0.16 4.42
CA HIS A 679 12.36 1.56 4.07
C HIS A 679 11.75 2.57 5.05
N SER A 680 10.50 2.36 5.47
CA SER A 680 9.85 3.22 6.47
C SER A 680 10.47 3.04 7.85
N THR A 681 10.80 1.80 8.22
CA THR A 681 11.51 1.47 9.47
C THR A 681 12.88 2.16 9.50
N ALA A 682 13.67 2.03 8.43
CA ALA A 682 14.99 2.65 8.33
C ALA A 682 14.91 4.19 8.37
N SER A 683 13.93 4.79 7.70
CA SER A 683 13.75 6.25 7.65
C SER A 683 13.36 6.82 9.00
N LEU A 684 12.31 6.28 9.64
CA LEU A 684 11.89 6.75 10.97
C LEU A 684 13.03 6.56 11.99
N ARG A 685 13.71 5.43 11.92
CA ARG A 685 14.83 5.13 12.81
C ARG A 685 15.98 6.11 12.64
N ALA A 686 16.43 6.39 11.41
CA ALA A 686 17.47 7.37 11.12
C ALA A 686 17.08 8.79 11.56
N LEU A 687 15.85 9.22 11.31
CA LEU A 687 15.32 10.52 11.75
C LEU A 687 15.25 10.63 13.28
N SER A 688 14.99 9.52 13.99
CA SER A 688 14.91 9.50 15.46
C SER A 688 16.24 9.83 16.15
N TYR A 689 17.38 9.76 15.44
CA TYR A 689 18.70 10.13 15.97
C TYR A 689 18.98 11.64 15.97
N ILE A 690 18.16 12.41 15.25
CA ILE A 690 18.45 13.83 14.97
C ILE A 690 17.28 14.77 15.28
N SER A 691 16.09 14.23 15.51
CA SER A 691 14.85 14.98 15.79
C SER A 691 14.14 14.47 17.03
N GLU A 692 13.73 15.40 17.91
CA GLU A 692 12.99 15.06 19.13
C GLU A 692 11.58 14.52 18.81
N SER A 693 10.90 15.07 17.80
CA SER A 693 9.59 14.60 17.35
C SER A 693 9.65 13.20 16.75
N ALA A 694 10.64 12.92 15.89
CA ALA A 694 10.85 11.59 15.33
C ALA A 694 11.32 10.58 16.41
N TRP A 695 12.12 11.04 17.40
CA TRP A 695 12.50 10.23 18.55
C TRP A 695 11.28 9.82 19.39
N ALA A 696 10.34 10.73 19.60
CA ALA A 696 9.09 10.43 20.29
C ALA A 696 8.26 9.43 19.48
N SER A 697 8.11 9.66 18.17
CA SER A 697 7.36 8.78 17.26
C SER A 697 7.92 7.36 17.22
N ASP A 698 9.25 7.20 17.21
CA ASP A 698 9.90 5.88 17.29
C ASP A 698 9.52 5.13 18.58
N ARG A 699 9.25 5.83 19.69
CA ARG A 699 8.93 5.24 20.99
C ARG A 699 7.46 4.87 21.19
N PHE A 700 6.54 5.42 20.41
CA PHE A 700 5.12 5.02 20.51
C PHE A 700 4.60 4.31 19.24
N SER A 701 5.42 4.21 18.17
CA SER A 701 5.01 3.54 16.92
C SER A 701 6.13 2.87 16.13
N GLY A 702 7.43 3.20 16.35
CA GLY A 702 8.56 2.68 15.61
C GLY A 702 9.25 1.48 16.29
N LEU A 703 10.52 1.24 15.90
CA LEU A 703 11.35 0.17 16.44
C LEU A 703 11.53 0.29 17.97
N GLY A 704 11.63 1.51 18.49
CA GLY A 704 11.70 1.75 19.94
C GLY A 704 10.46 1.22 20.68
N PHE A 705 9.27 1.42 20.10
CA PHE A 705 8.02 0.86 20.64
C PHE A 705 7.98 -0.67 20.50
N PHE A 706 8.35 -1.21 19.36
CA PHE A 706 8.38 -2.65 19.12
C PHE A 706 9.27 -3.39 20.14
N ARG A 707 10.46 -2.87 20.39
CA ARG A 707 11.38 -3.45 21.40
C ARG A 707 10.80 -3.41 22.82
N PHE A 708 10.18 -2.30 23.19
CA PHE A 708 9.49 -2.19 24.47
C PHE A 708 8.33 -3.19 24.57
N LEU A 709 7.52 -3.32 23.52
CA LEU A 709 6.40 -4.24 23.45
C LEU A 709 6.85 -5.71 23.55
N THR A 710 7.91 -6.06 22.83
CA THR A 710 8.50 -7.41 22.85
C THR A 710 9.02 -7.77 24.25
N ASP A 711 9.74 -6.85 24.89
CA ASP A 711 10.21 -7.04 26.27
C ASP A 711 9.04 -7.18 27.26
N LEU A 712 8.03 -6.31 27.15
CA LEU A 712 6.82 -6.39 27.96
C LEU A 712 6.06 -7.71 27.75
N TYR A 713 5.91 -8.16 26.50
CA TYR A 713 5.22 -9.41 26.17
C TYR A 713 5.93 -10.64 26.75
N ASN A 714 7.26 -10.69 26.60
CA ASN A 714 8.08 -11.80 27.11
C ASN A 714 8.11 -11.87 28.64
N HIS A 715 8.01 -10.73 29.33
CA HIS A 715 7.99 -10.63 30.80
C HIS A 715 6.61 -10.19 31.31
N PHE A 716 5.54 -10.55 30.61
CA PHE A 716 4.20 -10.03 30.90
C PHE A 716 3.74 -10.32 32.33
N ASP A 717 3.93 -11.54 32.81
CA ASP A 717 3.46 -11.94 34.15
C ASP A 717 4.13 -11.16 35.29
N GLU A 718 5.36 -10.68 35.07
CA GLU A 718 6.12 -9.86 36.01
C GLU A 718 5.74 -8.39 35.94
N ARG A 719 5.40 -7.90 34.71
CA ARG A 719 5.22 -6.47 34.42
C ARG A 719 3.77 -6.04 34.20
N LYS A 720 2.81 -6.96 34.15
CA LYS A 720 1.39 -6.65 33.88
C LYS A 720 0.79 -5.63 34.83
N ALA A 721 1.09 -5.73 36.14
CA ALA A 721 0.57 -4.79 37.15
C ALA A 721 1.13 -3.37 36.95
N GLU A 722 2.39 -3.23 36.58
CA GLU A 722 3.01 -1.96 36.18
C GLU A 722 2.35 -1.42 34.92
N CYS A 723 2.23 -2.25 33.87
CA CYS A 723 1.65 -1.90 32.60
C CYS A 723 0.22 -1.34 32.75
N ILE A 724 -0.64 -2.05 33.46
CA ILE A 724 -2.02 -1.63 33.71
C ILE A 724 -2.06 -0.28 34.47
N ARG A 725 -1.25 -0.15 35.52
CA ARG A 725 -1.18 1.08 36.32
C ARG A 725 -0.74 2.28 35.47
N GLU A 726 0.32 2.14 34.68
CA GLU A 726 0.86 3.22 33.85
C GLU A 726 -0.14 3.63 32.76
N MET A 727 -0.79 2.67 32.09
CA MET A 727 -1.83 2.98 31.11
C MET A 727 -3.02 3.73 31.72
N LYS A 728 -3.52 3.29 32.89
CA LYS A 728 -4.62 3.96 33.60
C LYS A 728 -4.23 5.36 34.07
N THR A 729 -3.01 5.52 34.57
CA THR A 729 -2.48 6.81 35.01
C THR A 729 -2.35 7.78 33.84
N LEU A 730 -1.81 7.31 32.72
CA LEU A 730 -1.64 8.11 31.51
C LEU A 730 -3.00 8.49 30.91
N LEU A 731 -3.94 7.56 30.82
CA LEU A 731 -5.29 7.84 30.30
C LEU A 731 -6.03 8.87 31.18
N SER A 732 -5.94 8.72 32.50
CA SER A 732 -6.50 9.70 33.44
C SER A 732 -5.88 11.11 33.26
N PHE A 733 -4.59 11.19 32.98
CA PHE A 733 -3.90 12.44 32.69
C PHE A 733 -4.35 13.07 31.37
N ILE A 734 -4.57 12.25 30.34
CA ILE A 734 -5.03 12.66 29.01
C ILE A 734 -6.44 13.24 29.08
N LEU A 735 -7.38 12.59 29.80
CA LEU A 735 -8.81 12.95 29.82
C LEU A 735 -9.10 14.21 30.63
N ASN A 736 -8.68 15.35 30.09
CA ASN A 736 -8.77 16.65 30.71
C ASN A 736 -9.31 17.70 29.75
N GLY A 737 -10.34 18.47 30.19
CA GLY A 737 -11.01 19.49 29.40
C GLY A 737 -10.11 20.67 29.01
N ASN A 738 -8.99 20.91 29.73
CA ASN A 738 -8.04 21.97 29.39
C ASN A 738 -7.06 21.53 28.28
N ARG A 739 -7.05 20.24 27.89
CA ARG A 739 -6.14 19.66 26.89
C ARG A 739 -6.86 19.35 25.57
N VAL A 740 -8.19 19.28 25.59
CA VAL A 740 -8.97 18.81 24.45
C VAL A 740 -9.17 19.92 23.42
N LEU A 741 -9.13 19.50 22.17
CA LEU A 741 -9.52 20.23 20.97
C LEU A 741 -10.49 19.34 20.22
N TYR A 742 -11.59 19.90 19.72
CA TYR A 742 -12.54 19.18 18.87
C TYR A 742 -12.37 19.59 17.42
N ASP A 743 -12.46 18.63 16.54
CA ASP A 743 -12.30 18.83 15.13
C ASP A 743 -13.38 18.03 14.36
N TYR A 744 -13.94 18.64 13.31
CA TYR A 744 -15.06 18.11 12.57
C TYR A 744 -14.92 18.36 11.08
N THR A 745 -15.10 17.30 10.27
CA THR A 745 -15.23 17.43 8.82
C THR A 745 -16.61 16.97 8.37
N GLY A 746 -17.34 17.82 7.67
CA GLY A 746 -18.67 17.53 7.14
C GLY A 746 -19.51 18.79 6.96
N THR A 747 -20.82 18.59 6.73
CA THR A 747 -21.75 19.72 6.56
C THR A 747 -22.24 20.26 7.90
N GLU A 748 -22.86 21.41 7.87
CA GLU A 748 -23.42 22.09 9.06
C GLU A 748 -24.46 21.22 9.81
N GLU A 749 -25.20 20.35 9.09
CA GLU A 749 -26.16 19.44 9.71
C GLU A 749 -25.49 18.47 10.68
N GLY A 750 -24.44 17.79 10.21
CA GLY A 750 -23.67 16.86 11.06
C GLY A 750 -22.90 17.57 12.17
N LYS A 751 -22.39 18.80 11.92
CA LYS A 751 -21.73 19.64 12.95
C LYS A 751 -22.64 19.92 14.14
N LYS A 752 -23.89 20.26 13.91
CA LYS A 752 -24.87 20.50 14.99
C LYS A 752 -25.06 19.27 15.87
N LEU A 753 -25.21 18.10 15.27
CA LEU A 753 -25.36 16.83 16.01
C LEU A 753 -24.09 16.51 16.82
N PHE A 754 -22.93 16.83 16.27
CA PHE A 754 -21.65 16.66 16.98
C PHE A 754 -21.54 17.59 18.19
N ILE A 755 -21.84 18.88 18.03
CA ILE A 755 -21.86 19.86 19.13
C ILE A 755 -22.78 19.40 20.27
N GLU A 756 -24.00 18.97 19.96
CA GLU A 756 -24.93 18.46 20.94
C GLU A 756 -24.38 17.25 21.70
N ALA A 757 -23.74 16.31 21.01
CA ALA A 757 -23.15 15.12 21.60
C ALA A 757 -21.89 15.44 22.43
N LEU A 758 -21.11 16.46 22.04
CA LEU A 758 -19.90 16.85 22.76
C LEU A 758 -20.17 17.49 24.14
N LEU A 759 -21.28 18.15 24.34
CA LEU A 759 -21.57 18.85 25.61
C LEU A 759 -21.51 17.92 26.84
N PRO A 760 -22.19 16.75 26.85
CA PRO A 760 -22.08 15.81 27.97
C PRO A 760 -20.70 15.14 28.03
N PHE A 761 -20.05 14.90 26.90
CA PHE A 761 -18.69 14.37 26.85
C PHE A 761 -17.72 15.32 27.54
N HIS A 762 -17.71 16.61 27.15
CA HIS A 762 -16.79 17.61 27.67
C HIS A 762 -16.98 17.85 29.18
N LYS A 763 -18.22 17.90 29.65
CA LYS A 763 -18.54 18.02 31.09
C LYS A 763 -18.08 16.84 31.94
N GLY A 764 -17.86 15.70 31.32
CA GLY A 764 -17.30 14.50 31.97
C GLY A 764 -15.79 14.49 32.09
N LEU A 765 -15.07 15.40 31.42
CA LEU A 765 -13.63 15.50 31.49
C LEU A 765 -13.18 16.19 32.79
N SER A 766 -11.99 15.86 33.29
CA SER A 766 -11.38 16.57 34.43
C SER A 766 -11.13 18.04 34.08
N ALA A 767 -11.41 18.92 35.03
CA ALA A 767 -11.10 20.36 34.93
C ALA A 767 -9.86 20.75 35.74
N GLU A 768 -9.15 19.77 36.34
CA GLU A 768 -7.96 20.04 37.14
C GLU A 768 -6.82 20.58 36.26
N ASN A 769 -6.08 21.54 36.78
CA ASN A 769 -4.88 22.01 36.10
C ASN A 769 -3.73 21.06 36.41
N ASN A 770 -3.51 20.10 35.51
CA ASN A 770 -2.46 19.07 35.62
C ASN A 770 -1.31 19.28 34.63
N VAL A 771 -1.13 20.50 34.13
CA VAL A 771 -0.05 20.85 33.20
C VAL A 771 1.31 20.62 33.87
N GLN A 772 2.19 19.91 33.16
CA GLN A 772 3.56 19.62 33.57
C GLN A 772 4.54 20.29 32.59
N GLU A 773 5.82 20.26 32.94
CA GLU A 773 6.85 20.69 32.01
C GLU A 773 6.99 19.65 30.87
N ALA A 774 7.04 20.14 29.63
CA ALA A 774 7.24 19.28 28.46
C ALA A 774 8.59 18.55 28.55
N PHE A 775 8.58 17.26 28.31
CA PHE A 775 9.83 16.49 28.31
C PHE A 775 10.83 17.01 27.26
N ARG A 776 12.10 16.85 27.55
CA ARG A 776 13.19 17.05 26.61
C ARG A 776 13.86 15.72 26.35
N ALA A 777 14.20 15.49 25.10
CA ALA A 777 15.01 14.36 24.68
C ALA A 777 16.20 14.89 23.88
N ASP A 778 17.35 14.31 24.14
CA ASP A 778 18.56 14.55 23.34
C ASP A 778 18.78 13.33 22.43
N PRO A 779 18.30 13.37 21.18
CA PRO A 779 18.53 12.29 20.23
C PRO A 779 20.02 12.05 20.03
N VAL A 780 20.46 10.80 20.18
CA VAL A 780 21.85 10.43 19.96
C VAL A 780 22.03 9.95 18.54
N LYS A 781 22.94 10.57 17.82
CA LYS A 781 23.30 10.18 16.47
C LYS A 781 23.84 8.75 16.45
N LYS A 782 23.25 7.93 15.57
CA LYS A 782 23.62 6.53 15.39
C LYS A 782 23.83 6.20 13.92
N GLN A 783 24.53 5.10 13.71
CA GLN A 783 24.68 4.42 12.42
C GLN A 783 24.38 2.96 12.69
N GLU A 784 23.13 2.53 12.41
CA GLU A 784 22.66 1.20 12.78
C GLU A 784 22.50 0.30 11.55
N GLY A 785 23.01 -0.94 11.65
CA GLY A 785 22.71 -2.05 10.77
C GLY A 785 21.72 -3.00 11.47
N LEU A 786 20.51 -3.12 10.95
CA LEU A 786 19.44 -3.93 11.49
C LEU A 786 19.26 -5.19 10.63
N CYS A 787 19.79 -6.30 11.10
CA CYS A 787 19.85 -7.57 10.37
C CYS A 787 18.48 -8.25 10.28
N THR A 788 18.19 -8.76 9.09
CA THR A 788 17.02 -9.60 8.80
C THR A 788 17.46 -10.80 7.95
N SER A 789 16.58 -11.79 7.82
CA SER A 789 16.73 -12.92 6.89
C SER A 789 16.39 -12.57 5.44
N ALA A 790 16.05 -11.32 5.12
CA ALA A 790 15.69 -10.89 3.78
C ALA A 790 16.89 -10.96 2.81
N GLY A 791 16.65 -11.26 1.54
CA GLY A 791 17.67 -11.24 0.48
C GLY A 791 18.00 -9.83 -0.07
N VAL A 792 17.42 -8.76 0.52
CA VAL A 792 17.50 -7.37 0.04
C VAL A 792 17.78 -6.40 1.17
N GLN A 793 18.11 -5.14 0.80
CA GLN A 793 18.41 -4.05 1.71
C GLN A 793 17.40 -2.91 1.59
N TYR A 794 17.30 -2.12 2.67
CA TYR A 794 16.64 -0.80 2.73
C TYR A 794 17.66 0.18 3.31
N VAL A 795 18.30 0.95 2.46
CA VAL A 795 19.45 1.79 2.82
C VAL A 795 19.00 3.23 3.00
N CYS A 796 19.05 3.78 4.22
CA CYS A 796 18.62 5.13 4.52
C CYS A 796 19.76 6.02 5.01
N ARG A 797 19.94 7.18 4.34
CA ARG A 797 20.74 8.31 4.81
C ARG A 797 19.82 9.48 5.11
N ALA A 798 19.85 9.99 6.33
CA ALA A 798 18.99 11.08 6.78
C ALA A 798 19.78 12.24 7.38
N GLY A 799 19.16 13.43 7.41
CA GLY A 799 19.78 14.61 7.99
C GLY A 799 18.80 15.77 8.19
N ASP A 800 19.37 16.89 8.60
CA ASP A 800 18.64 18.12 8.88
C ASP A 800 19.44 19.33 8.35
N PHE A 801 19.04 19.83 7.17
CA PHE A 801 19.74 20.97 6.55
C PHE A 801 19.49 22.31 7.27
N ARG A 802 18.40 22.42 8.05
CA ARG A 802 18.15 23.64 8.83
C ARG A 802 19.14 23.84 9.97
N LYS A 803 19.70 22.76 10.52
CA LYS A 803 20.78 22.88 11.52
C LYS A 803 22.03 23.55 10.96
N ALA A 804 22.21 23.51 9.64
CA ALA A 804 23.25 24.27 8.95
C ALA A 804 22.83 25.71 8.61
N GLY A 805 21.64 26.16 9.04
CA GLY A 805 21.11 27.51 8.77
C GLY A 805 20.49 27.68 7.39
N LEU A 806 20.28 26.58 6.63
CA LEU A 806 19.76 26.62 5.28
C LEU A 806 18.23 26.63 5.28
N PRO A 807 17.56 27.48 4.47
CA PRO A 807 16.10 27.57 4.44
C PRO A 807 15.46 26.44 3.65
N TYR A 808 14.17 26.19 3.94
CA TYR A 808 13.30 25.45 3.05
C TYR A 808 12.75 26.40 1.98
N THR A 809 12.63 25.92 0.73
CA THR A 809 11.96 26.61 -0.38
C THR A 809 11.11 25.63 -1.17
N GLY A 810 10.12 26.12 -1.93
CA GLY A 810 9.31 25.31 -2.82
C GLY A 810 10.12 24.58 -3.90
N ALA A 811 11.29 25.10 -4.26
CA ALA A 811 12.21 24.42 -5.18
C ALA A 811 12.66 23.03 -4.70
N LEU A 812 12.60 22.73 -3.39
CA LEU A 812 12.85 21.39 -2.85
C LEU A 812 11.81 20.35 -3.29
N ARG A 813 10.59 20.76 -3.62
CA ARG A 813 9.59 19.91 -4.24
C ARG A 813 9.99 19.53 -5.66
N VAL A 814 10.46 20.52 -6.42
CA VAL A 814 10.98 20.32 -7.78
C VAL A 814 12.22 19.41 -7.74
N LEU A 815 13.14 19.67 -6.80
CA LEU A 815 14.31 18.82 -6.56
C LEU A 815 13.90 17.37 -6.26
N ARG A 816 12.85 17.14 -5.48
CA ARG A 816 12.37 15.79 -5.15
C ARG A 816 11.96 15.02 -6.39
N ILE A 817 11.24 15.66 -7.32
CA ILE A 817 10.86 15.05 -8.59
C ILE A 817 12.11 14.71 -9.41
N MET A 818 12.99 15.68 -9.61
CA MET A 818 14.23 15.49 -10.36
C MET A 818 15.10 14.38 -9.75
N MET A 819 15.33 14.40 -8.44
CA MET A 819 16.12 13.37 -7.76
C MET A 819 15.46 12.00 -7.87
N GLY A 820 14.14 11.93 -7.72
CA GLY A 820 13.37 10.69 -7.76
C GLY A 820 13.47 9.99 -9.12
N TYR A 821 13.42 10.73 -10.21
CA TYR A 821 13.32 10.13 -11.55
C TYR A 821 14.64 10.16 -12.35
N ASP A 822 15.41 11.23 -12.30
CA ASP A 822 16.60 11.36 -13.16
C ASP A 822 17.91 10.96 -12.46
N TYR A 823 17.95 10.99 -11.13
CA TYR A 823 19.15 10.60 -10.40
C TYR A 823 19.03 9.24 -9.71
N LEU A 824 18.08 9.11 -8.78
CA LEU A 824 17.95 7.89 -7.96
C LEU A 824 17.39 6.73 -8.78
N TRP A 825 16.38 6.98 -9.61
CA TRP A 825 15.80 5.96 -10.48
C TRP A 825 16.85 5.32 -11.40
N ILE A 826 17.60 6.14 -12.10
CA ILE A 826 18.61 5.65 -13.04
C ILE A 826 19.74 4.91 -12.31
N ARG A 827 20.22 5.45 -11.18
CA ARG A 827 21.45 4.94 -10.55
C ARG A 827 21.21 3.81 -9.54
N VAL A 828 20.08 3.86 -8.84
CA VAL A 828 19.78 2.89 -7.78
C VAL A 828 18.85 1.78 -8.30
N ARG A 829 17.81 2.13 -9.10
CA ARG A 829 16.91 1.15 -9.68
C ARG A 829 17.48 0.56 -10.98
N VAL A 830 17.57 1.33 -12.04
CA VAL A 830 17.90 0.81 -13.38
C VAL A 830 19.28 0.16 -13.41
N LYS A 831 20.32 0.85 -12.92
CA LYS A 831 21.69 0.32 -12.87
C LYS A 831 21.98 -0.54 -11.66
N GLY A 832 21.39 -0.20 -10.51
CA GLY A 832 21.62 -0.89 -9.24
C GLY A 832 20.75 -2.12 -9.05
N GLY A 833 19.62 -2.22 -9.75
CA GLY A 833 18.68 -3.33 -9.66
C GLY A 833 17.77 -3.27 -8.42
N ALA A 834 17.70 -2.14 -7.71
CA ALA A 834 16.72 -1.93 -6.65
C ALA A 834 15.31 -1.79 -7.24
N TYR A 835 14.30 -2.17 -6.49
CA TYR A 835 12.91 -1.93 -6.92
C TYR A 835 12.55 -0.43 -6.93
N GLY A 836 13.07 0.35 -5.98
CA GLY A 836 12.84 1.79 -5.94
C GLY A 836 13.82 2.53 -5.07
N CYS A 837 13.80 3.85 -5.19
CA CYS A 837 14.56 4.75 -4.32
C CYS A 837 13.79 6.07 -4.16
N MET A 838 13.72 6.56 -2.94
CA MET A 838 12.92 7.72 -2.58
C MET A 838 13.78 8.80 -1.93
N SER A 839 13.38 10.04 -2.14
CA SER A 839 13.90 11.21 -1.42
C SER A 839 12.75 11.97 -0.76
N ASN A 840 13.02 12.58 0.37
CA ASN A 840 12.08 13.48 1.02
C ASN A 840 12.81 14.67 1.64
N PHE A 841 12.22 15.88 1.50
CA PHE A 841 12.73 17.13 2.05
C PHE A 841 11.58 17.85 2.73
N THR A 842 11.58 17.89 4.06
CA THR A 842 10.50 18.50 4.83
C THR A 842 10.76 19.96 5.17
N LYS A 843 9.71 20.70 5.48
CA LYS A 843 9.79 22.12 5.93
C LYS A 843 10.59 22.27 7.21
N SER A 844 10.59 21.24 8.06
CA SER A 844 11.40 21.22 9.28
C SER A 844 12.90 21.03 9.05
N GLY A 845 13.32 20.72 7.81
CA GLY A 845 14.71 20.40 7.47
C GLY A 845 15.03 18.92 7.52
N LEU A 846 14.18 18.12 8.15
CA LEU A 846 14.35 16.66 8.20
C LEU A 846 14.20 16.10 6.80
N SER A 847 15.22 15.41 6.34
CA SER A 847 15.28 14.92 4.97
C SER A 847 16.02 13.60 4.90
N TYR A 848 15.74 12.82 3.86
CA TYR A 848 16.40 11.53 3.68
C TYR A 848 16.40 11.06 2.22
N PHE A 849 17.34 10.16 1.92
CA PHE A 849 17.29 9.21 0.81
C PHE A 849 17.09 7.81 1.37
N VAL A 850 16.26 6.99 0.74
CA VAL A 850 16.06 5.59 1.13
C VAL A 850 15.81 4.71 -0.09
N SER A 851 16.49 3.55 -0.17
CA SER A 851 16.23 2.52 -1.18
C SER A 851 15.18 1.50 -0.72
N TYR A 852 14.55 0.84 -1.67
CA TYR A 852 13.51 -0.15 -1.44
C TYR A 852 13.81 -1.44 -2.20
N ARG A 853 13.87 -2.57 -1.50
CA ARG A 853 14.25 -3.89 -2.04
C ARG A 853 15.53 -3.81 -2.89
N ASP A 854 16.59 -3.34 -2.28
CA ASP A 854 17.86 -3.03 -2.91
C ASP A 854 18.84 -4.21 -2.77
N PRO A 855 19.39 -4.75 -3.85
CA PRO A 855 20.42 -5.79 -3.76
C PRO A 855 21.78 -5.26 -3.26
N ASN A 856 21.99 -3.93 -3.24
CA ASN A 856 23.24 -3.29 -2.88
C ASN A 856 23.15 -2.54 -1.55
N LEU A 857 24.29 -2.33 -0.92
CA LEU A 857 24.46 -1.45 0.22
C LEU A 857 25.49 -0.36 -0.09
N GLU A 858 26.75 -0.72 -0.28
CA GLU A 858 27.86 0.23 -0.50
C GLU A 858 27.68 1.06 -1.78
N LYS A 859 27.29 0.42 -2.87
CA LYS A 859 27.05 1.11 -4.14
C LYS A 859 25.95 2.17 -4.01
N THR A 860 24.89 1.86 -3.27
CA THR A 860 23.77 2.78 -3.02
C THR A 860 24.19 3.96 -2.16
N VAL A 861 24.94 3.72 -1.10
CA VAL A 861 25.52 4.82 -0.27
C VAL A 861 26.41 5.72 -1.12
N ALA A 862 27.26 5.15 -1.97
CA ALA A 862 28.11 5.94 -2.87
C ALA A 862 27.33 6.80 -3.87
N VAL A 863 26.15 6.32 -4.32
CA VAL A 863 25.22 7.15 -5.14
C VAL A 863 24.71 8.34 -4.32
N TYR A 864 24.24 8.11 -3.08
CA TYR A 864 23.75 9.20 -2.24
C TYR A 864 24.81 10.28 -1.99
N GLU A 865 26.05 9.88 -1.72
CA GLU A 865 27.15 10.79 -1.44
C GLU A 865 27.55 11.64 -2.63
N LYS A 866 27.31 11.18 -3.86
CA LYS A 866 27.57 11.93 -5.09
C LYS A 866 26.46 12.92 -5.47
N ALA A 867 25.28 12.86 -4.83
CA ALA A 867 24.15 13.71 -5.15
C ALA A 867 24.47 15.23 -5.13
N PRO A 868 25.18 15.78 -4.12
CA PRO A 868 25.49 17.21 -4.13
C PRO A 868 26.39 17.66 -5.31
N ALA A 869 27.28 16.80 -5.77
CA ALA A 869 28.12 17.08 -6.94
C ALA A 869 27.28 17.09 -8.23
N TYR A 870 26.41 16.10 -8.40
CA TYR A 870 25.47 16.04 -9.52
C TYR A 870 24.61 17.31 -9.59
N LEU A 871 24.09 17.80 -8.45
CA LEU A 871 23.26 19.00 -8.42
C LEU A 871 24.02 20.25 -8.84
N ARG A 872 25.29 20.38 -8.50
CA ARG A 872 26.12 21.51 -8.92
C ARG A 872 26.39 21.54 -10.43
N GLU A 873 26.43 20.37 -11.04
CA GLU A 873 26.75 20.18 -12.46
C GLU A 873 25.47 20.03 -13.32
N PHE A 874 24.29 19.98 -12.69
CA PHE A 874 23.02 19.79 -13.36
C PHE A 874 22.78 20.87 -14.42
N ALA A 875 22.39 20.44 -15.60
CA ALA A 875 22.02 21.32 -16.71
C ALA A 875 20.69 20.85 -17.31
N ALA A 876 19.79 21.78 -17.52
CA ALA A 876 18.51 21.53 -18.15
C ALA A 876 18.07 22.78 -18.91
N ASP A 877 17.32 22.60 -19.98
CA ASP A 877 16.62 23.67 -20.65
C ASP A 877 15.27 23.97 -19.95
N GLU A 878 14.55 24.96 -20.48
CA GLU A 878 13.26 25.37 -19.94
C GLU A 878 12.19 24.25 -20.06
N GLU A 879 12.26 23.41 -21.09
CA GLU A 879 11.31 22.32 -21.28
C GLU A 879 11.50 21.23 -20.23
N ILE A 880 12.73 20.82 -19.98
CA ILE A 880 13.07 19.82 -18.94
C ILE A 880 12.68 20.36 -17.55
N MET A 881 13.03 21.64 -17.24
CA MET A 881 12.64 22.26 -15.97
C MET A 881 11.12 22.32 -15.82
N THR A 882 10.39 22.55 -16.90
CA THR A 882 8.92 22.58 -16.90
C THR A 882 8.33 21.24 -16.50
N LYS A 883 8.89 20.10 -16.96
CA LYS A 883 8.45 18.75 -16.54
C LYS A 883 8.54 18.57 -15.03
N TYR A 884 9.66 18.92 -14.41
CA TYR A 884 9.79 18.77 -12.94
C TYR A 884 8.84 19.70 -12.16
N VAL A 885 8.61 20.91 -12.66
CA VAL A 885 7.63 21.85 -12.06
C VAL A 885 6.22 21.26 -12.16
N ILE A 886 5.84 20.69 -13.31
CA ILE A 886 4.53 20.02 -13.49
C ILE A 886 4.38 18.88 -12.49
N GLY A 887 5.37 18.00 -12.37
CA GLY A 887 5.34 16.89 -11.41
C GLY A 887 5.21 17.37 -9.97
N ALA A 888 5.90 18.45 -9.59
CA ALA A 888 5.80 19.03 -8.24
C ALA A 888 4.42 19.66 -7.97
N ILE A 889 3.79 20.26 -8.98
CA ILE A 889 2.42 20.79 -8.89
C ILE A 889 1.40 19.66 -8.88
N SER A 890 1.61 18.60 -9.66
CA SER A 890 0.73 17.42 -9.66
C SER A 890 0.54 16.84 -8.28
N GLU A 891 1.62 16.68 -7.50
CA GLU A 891 1.54 16.20 -6.11
C GLU A 891 0.70 17.10 -5.20
N LYS A 892 0.69 18.42 -5.46
CA LYS A 892 -0.11 19.39 -4.68
C LYS A 892 -1.57 19.46 -5.12
N ASP A 893 -1.83 19.20 -6.39
CA ASP A 893 -3.16 19.35 -6.99
C ASP A 893 -3.93 18.02 -7.07
N THR A 894 -3.32 16.92 -6.67
CA THR A 894 -4.02 15.62 -6.58
C THR A 894 -5.27 15.76 -5.69
N PRO A 895 -6.46 15.41 -6.20
CA PRO A 895 -7.71 15.48 -5.46
C PRO A 895 -7.64 14.65 -4.16
N LEU A 896 -8.11 15.25 -3.09
CA LEU A 896 -8.20 14.59 -1.80
C LEU A 896 -9.66 14.20 -1.51
N PRO A 897 -9.93 13.01 -0.95
CA PRO A 897 -11.24 12.68 -0.43
C PRO A 897 -11.61 13.63 0.73
N PRO A 898 -12.89 13.79 1.06
CA PRO A 898 -13.35 14.73 2.09
C PRO A 898 -12.64 14.58 3.43
N SER A 899 -12.41 13.34 3.88
CA SER A 899 -11.65 13.01 5.09
C SER A 899 -10.23 13.58 5.07
N ALA A 900 -9.52 13.42 3.94
CA ALA A 900 -8.16 13.91 3.77
C ALA A 900 -8.07 15.44 3.62
N GLN A 901 -9.08 16.08 3.00
CA GLN A 901 -9.17 17.55 2.94
C GLN A 901 -9.29 18.16 4.34
N GLY A 902 -10.15 17.58 5.20
CA GLY A 902 -10.27 17.95 6.61
C GLY A 902 -8.94 17.75 7.36
N SER A 903 -8.35 16.58 7.23
CA SER A 903 -7.07 16.24 7.88
C SER A 903 -5.92 17.17 7.45
N ARG A 904 -5.86 17.56 6.15
CA ARG A 904 -4.89 18.54 5.64
C ARG A 904 -5.10 19.91 6.31
N SER A 905 -6.35 20.35 6.40
CA SER A 905 -6.71 21.65 7.02
C SER A 905 -6.42 21.64 8.52
N PHE A 906 -6.73 20.55 9.21
CA PHE A 906 -6.40 20.32 10.62
C PHE A 906 -4.89 20.32 10.86
N GLY A 907 -4.12 19.60 10.06
CA GLY A 907 -2.66 19.55 10.14
C GLY A 907 -2.00 20.92 9.97
N ALA A 908 -2.50 21.73 9.03
CA ALA A 908 -2.06 23.12 8.86
C ALA A 908 -2.36 23.98 10.11
N TYR A 909 -3.54 23.83 10.70
CA TYR A 909 -3.90 24.49 11.95
C TYR A 909 -2.97 24.09 13.10
N MET A 910 -2.74 22.78 13.30
CA MET A 910 -1.91 22.26 14.39
C MET A 910 -0.45 22.69 14.29
N SER A 911 0.08 22.77 13.09
CA SER A 911 1.45 23.23 12.83
C SER A 911 1.60 24.75 12.72
N GLY A 912 0.49 25.48 12.71
CA GLY A 912 0.51 26.95 12.50
C GLY A 912 0.93 27.36 11.08
N TYR A 913 0.77 26.46 10.09
CA TYR A 913 1.07 26.70 8.69
C TYR A 913 -0.08 27.45 8.01
N SER A 914 0.24 28.63 7.47
CA SER A 914 -0.77 29.54 6.90
C SER A 914 -0.99 29.31 5.40
N PHE A 915 -2.14 29.74 4.89
CA PHE A 915 -2.41 29.75 3.46
C PHE A 915 -1.44 30.64 2.66
N ALA A 916 -0.96 31.75 3.25
CA ALA A 916 0.05 32.60 2.61
C ALA A 916 1.38 31.84 2.38
N GLU A 917 1.78 31.01 3.33
CA GLU A 917 2.97 30.16 3.20
C GLU A 917 2.75 29.04 2.17
N GLU A 918 1.54 28.49 2.09
CA GLU A 918 1.17 27.51 1.08
C GLU A 918 1.19 28.11 -0.33
N GLN A 919 0.70 29.33 -0.50
CA GLN A 919 0.75 30.07 -1.76
C GLN A 919 2.19 30.43 -2.13
N GLN A 920 2.99 30.88 -1.17
CA GLN A 920 4.41 31.17 -1.40
C GLN A 920 5.15 29.92 -1.88
N GLU A 921 4.95 28.76 -1.25
CA GLU A 921 5.56 27.50 -1.70
C GLU A 921 5.16 27.19 -3.14
N ARG A 922 3.88 27.40 -3.51
CA ARG A 922 3.41 27.19 -4.87
C ARG A 922 4.07 28.16 -5.87
N ASP A 923 4.19 29.42 -5.53
CA ASP A 923 4.84 30.43 -6.36
C ASP A 923 6.32 30.12 -6.58
N GLU A 924 7.03 29.64 -5.56
CA GLU A 924 8.41 29.18 -5.63
C GLU A 924 8.56 27.95 -6.52
N ILE A 925 7.62 26.98 -6.47
CA ILE A 925 7.58 25.83 -7.38
C ILE A 925 7.43 26.30 -8.83
N LEU A 926 6.40 27.14 -9.09
CA LEU A 926 6.07 27.62 -10.45
C LEU A 926 7.19 28.45 -11.08
N SER A 927 7.98 29.15 -10.27
CA SER A 927 9.10 30.00 -10.74
C SER A 927 10.47 29.30 -10.72
N CYS A 928 10.56 28.03 -10.28
CA CYS A 928 11.82 27.33 -10.11
C CYS A 928 12.63 27.22 -11.43
N GLN A 929 13.94 27.49 -11.33
CA GLN A 929 14.91 27.50 -12.40
C GLN A 929 16.12 26.62 -12.06
N VAL A 930 16.98 26.33 -13.04
CA VAL A 930 18.23 25.56 -12.84
C VAL A 930 19.12 26.16 -11.76
N ALA A 931 19.19 27.49 -11.64
CA ALA A 931 19.97 28.16 -10.61
C ALA A 931 19.49 27.82 -9.19
N ASP A 932 18.18 27.64 -8.99
CA ASP A 932 17.62 27.22 -7.70
C ASP A 932 18.04 25.79 -7.38
N ILE A 933 18.02 24.88 -8.35
CA ILE A 933 18.48 23.48 -8.19
C ILE A 933 19.97 23.45 -7.81
N HIS A 934 20.82 24.24 -8.47
CA HIS A 934 22.24 24.37 -8.10
C HIS A 934 22.41 24.81 -6.63
N ALA A 935 21.64 25.82 -6.19
CA ALA A 935 21.69 26.32 -4.83
C ALA A 935 21.32 25.23 -3.81
N LEU A 936 20.37 24.35 -4.12
CA LEU A 936 19.92 23.25 -3.25
C LEU A 936 20.96 22.15 -3.03
N SER A 937 22.07 22.15 -3.80
CA SER A 937 23.20 21.26 -3.51
C SER A 937 23.75 21.42 -2.08
N ALA A 938 23.60 22.62 -1.50
CA ALA A 938 24.02 22.91 -0.12
C ALA A 938 23.12 22.20 0.91
N GLN A 939 21.78 22.20 0.68
CA GLN A 939 20.83 21.50 1.56
C GLN A 939 21.07 19.99 1.53
N VAL A 940 21.29 19.40 0.34
CA VAL A 940 21.58 17.97 0.21
C VAL A 940 22.93 17.62 0.85
N ALA A 941 23.94 18.45 0.68
CA ALA A 941 25.24 18.25 1.34
C ALA A 941 25.08 18.28 2.87
N ALA A 942 24.40 19.31 3.42
CA ALA A 942 24.17 19.43 4.85
C ALA A 942 23.35 18.28 5.44
N MET A 943 22.37 17.77 4.68
CA MET A 943 21.62 16.57 5.04
C MET A 943 22.57 15.36 5.20
N LEU A 944 23.43 15.10 4.22
CA LEU A 944 24.36 13.98 4.24
C LEU A 944 25.44 14.13 5.33
N GLU A 945 25.94 15.36 5.55
CA GLU A 945 26.91 15.69 6.61
C GLU A 945 26.35 15.48 8.02
N THR A 946 25.02 15.58 8.20
CA THR A 946 24.36 15.23 9.47
C THR A 946 24.71 13.78 9.85
N GLY A 947 24.82 12.87 8.87
CA GLY A 947 25.39 11.53 9.00
C GLY A 947 24.51 10.55 9.78
N ALA A 948 23.20 10.75 9.85
CA ALA A 948 22.27 9.73 10.34
C ALA A 948 22.16 8.62 9.28
N PHE A 949 22.36 7.37 9.71
CA PHE A 949 22.42 6.22 8.82
C PHE A 949 21.75 5.01 9.46
N CYS A 950 20.84 4.40 8.75
CA CYS A 950 20.18 3.17 9.17
C CYS A 950 19.96 2.27 7.95
N VAL A 951 20.32 1.02 8.10
CA VAL A 951 20.06 -0.04 7.11
C VAL A 951 19.24 -1.13 7.75
N VAL A 952 18.17 -1.54 7.08
CA VAL A 952 17.42 -2.76 7.41
C VAL A 952 17.68 -3.74 6.27
N GLY A 953 18.07 -4.99 6.55
CA GLY A 953 18.28 -5.93 5.46
C GLY A 953 19.12 -7.15 5.79
N ASN A 954 19.66 -7.75 4.74
CA ASN A 954 20.39 -9.01 4.78
C ASN A 954 21.54 -9.00 5.79
N GLU A 955 21.57 -10.00 6.67
CA GLU A 955 22.54 -10.11 7.74
C GLU A 955 23.99 -10.17 7.23
N ASP A 956 24.24 -10.98 6.19
CA ASP A 956 25.60 -11.18 5.67
C ASP A 956 26.15 -9.88 5.08
N LYS A 957 25.34 -9.17 4.28
CA LYS A 957 25.75 -7.88 3.68
C LYS A 957 25.98 -6.77 4.72
N ILE A 958 25.18 -6.71 5.78
CA ILE A 958 25.37 -5.76 6.88
C ILE A 958 26.66 -6.11 7.64
N LYS A 959 26.91 -7.39 7.90
CA LYS A 959 28.12 -7.85 8.59
C LYS A 959 29.40 -7.65 7.77
N GLU A 960 29.34 -7.87 6.45
CA GLU A 960 30.44 -7.54 5.54
C GLU A 960 30.85 -6.06 5.62
N GLN A 961 29.91 -5.19 5.88
CA GLN A 961 30.06 -3.74 5.99
C GLN A 961 30.02 -3.25 7.45
N ALA A 962 30.28 -4.11 8.42
CA ALA A 962 30.15 -3.79 9.86
C ALA A 962 30.97 -2.53 10.27
N GLY A 963 32.05 -2.24 9.58
CA GLY A 963 32.87 -1.04 9.80
C GLY A 963 32.14 0.29 9.48
N SER A 964 31.06 0.26 8.73
CA SER A 964 30.23 1.43 8.42
C SER A 964 29.19 1.75 9.50
N PHE A 965 29.00 0.87 10.47
CA PHE A 965 28.00 0.98 11.52
C PHE A 965 28.64 1.16 12.90
N LEU A 966 28.00 1.92 13.76
CA LEU A 966 28.31 2.02 15.19
C LEU A 966 27.66 0.86 15.99
N CYS A 967 26.59 0.30 15.44
CA CYS A 967 25.87 -0.81 16.04
C CYS A 967 25.29 -1.71 14.94
N VAL A 968 25.45 -3.02 15.10
CA VAL A 968 24.83 -4.05 14.26
C VAL A 968 24.02 -4.94 15.20
N GLU A 969 22.71 -5.04 14.96
CA GLU A 969 21.77 -5.77 15.80
C GLU A 969 20.75 -6.49 14.91
N THR A 970 20.04 -7.48 15.42
CA THR A 970 18.85 -8.02 14.77
C THR A 970 17.72 -6.99 14.81
N LEU A 971 16.92 -6.95 13.76
CA LEU A 971 15.77 -6.04 13.71
C LEU A 971 14.70 -6.46 14.74
N VAL A 972 14.37 -7.73 14.79
CA VAL A 972 13.29 -8.35 15.58
C VAL A 972 13.79 -9.53 16.40
#